data_1c4d17754ed72bb6b644ab4a4e4faa31
#
_entry.id   1c4d17754ed72bb6b644ab4a4e4faa31
#
_cell.length_a   1.000
_cell.length_b   1.000
_cell.length_c   1.000
_cell.angle_alpha   90.00
_cell.angle_beta   90.00
_cell.angle_gamma   90.00
#
_symmetry.space_group_name_H-M   'P 1'
#
loop_
_entity.id
_entity.type
_entity.pdbx_description
1 polymer ?
#
loop_
_entity_poly.entity_id
_entity_poly.type
_entity_poly.pdbx_seq_one_letter_code
_entity_poly.pdbx_strand_id
1 'polypeptide(L)'
;MTGTHTTTGTPSAAAVSARDWGWRHTTRRDFALRHVNFDIQPGERVLLLGASGAGKSTLMAALAGVLGGADDGEEEGSLTIDGVDARQARVRSGLVLQDPDSQIILERVGDDAAFGCESLGVPRDEIWQRVHESLDIVGLDDIALDRSTQHLSGGQRQRLALAGVLAMHPGLLLLDEPTANLDPTGVREVHDAVRQVLERTHETMIVVEHHIDVWLDLIDRVIVLGKPESSGDSDGVSADDHTGGVIADGTPDEVFAAMGDVLAAGGAWVPGRRIPTTYRDADGVLQPLAARDRDPQVQARVCSPEPLLIADDLSFGRGKPLGEHVNLSFYGGEVYALMGPNGAGKSTLALTLAGLLPPLAGHVRVSADMVPDGRSDDPHAWTSRELLGRVGMVFQEPEHQFATGSVRAEVALGPKSMGKSDEEANRIADDMLARLGLTRFAPANPYTLSGGEKRRLSVASMLAAAPRVLIMDEPTFGQDFATWTEMLRLIAIARDEGSAVIMVTHDEPLVEALGACRVMVTPANDSDVNGISNVSGARDDIGVRLGADSASAADVVNAADADGAANDVTVRAAAATPVVRVTPPSDRTETERPASPSWFVAKLNPVTRFAMGLLMCIPMFFSLDVVSASVALGIEFILLWIGGVDPLTVARKTWPVWIGAAGAFISIALYGQASGATYLHFGAINITQGSLYLACAMFLRVLAIALPSVILALGLDPTDLADGLVQLVHLPSRFVYGGLAGMRMFTLLQDDWRALGLSRRSRGLGDEGAVRRAIAQAFSLLVLSIRRATKLATAMEARGFGGDQPRSVARVSKLHPVDGLGYVIAVVVPVFALIVAITTGFWNQPLLS
;
A
#
# COMPACT_ATOMS: atom_id res chain seq x y z
N MET A 1 43.80 4.80 20.12
CA MET A 1 43.83 3.38 20.55
C MET A 1 42.67 2.70 19.81
N THR A 2 42.98 2.05 18.73
CA THR A 2 42.06 1.36 17.82
C THR A 2 41.73 -0.02 18.38
N GLY A 3 40.60 -0.17 19.03
CA GLY A 3 40.08 -1.47 19.43
C GLY A 3 39.27 -2.07 18.30
N THR A 4 39.88 -2.96 17.52
CA THR A 4 39.22 -3.85 16.57
C THR A 4 38.37 -4.86 17.36
N HIS A 5 37.08 -4.63 17.49
CA HIS A 5 36.14 -5.66 17.92
C HIS A 5 35.74 -6.51 16.69
N THR A 6 36.54 -7.52 16.39
CA THR A 6 36.11 -8.68 15.61
C THR A 6 35.36 -9.63 16.56
N THR A 7 34.05 -9.49 16.65
CA THR A 7 33.20 -10.48 17.31
C THR A 7 32.58 -11.41 16.26
N THR A 8 33.29 -12.51 15.99
CA THR A 8 32.70 -13.76 15.47
C THR A 8 32.04 -14.49 16.65
N GLY A 9 30.95 -13.93 17.19
CA GLY A 9 30.18 -14.54 18.26
C GLY A 9 28.69 -14.49 17.85
N THR A 10 27.96 -15.54 18.18
CA THR A 10 26.48 -15.55 18.19
C THR A 10 25.99 -14.25 18.85
N PRO A 11 25.02 -13.52 18.30
CA PRO A 11 24.51 -12.31 18.91
C PRO A 11 24.04 -12.63 20.33
N SER A 12 24.58 -11.94 21.35
CA SER A 12 24.07 -12.07 22.71
C SER A 12 22.81 -11.22 22.85
N ALA A 13 21.78 -11.80 23.46
CA ALA A 13 20.59 -11.06 23.84
C ALA A 13 20.94 -9.76 24.56
N ALA A 14 20.23 -8.68 24.27
CA ALA A 14 20.50 -7.36 24.81
C ALA A 14 19.68 -7.08 26.08
N ALA A 15 20.27 -6.38 27.05
CA ALA A 15 19.56 -5.81 28.19
C ALA A 15 19.05 -4.40 27.84
N VAL A 16 17.83 -4.06 28.27
CA VAL A 16 17.24 -2.72 28.07
C VAL A 16 16.92 -2.09 29.42
N SER A 17 17.29 -0.82 29.60
CA SER A 17 16.99 -0.09 30.83
C SER A 17 16.51 1.34 30.52
N ALA A 18 15.35 1.69 31.09
CA ALA A 18 14.80 3.04 31.11
C ALA A 18 14.85 3.59 32.53
N ARG A 19 15.36 4.82 32.73
CA ARG A 19 15.42 5.51 34.00
C ARG A 19 14.89 6.92 33.84
N ASP A 20 13.73 7.13 34.41
CA ASP A 20 13.00 8.42 34.37
C ASP A 20 12.94 9.00 32.97
N TRP A 21 12.82 8.09 31.96
CA TRP A 21 12.88 8.47 30.57
C TRP A 21 11.60 9.15 30.10
N GLY A 22 11.77 10.20 29.28
CA GLY A 22 10.68 10.94 28.65
C GLY A 22 11.06 11.49 27.30
N TRP A 23 10.06 11.69 26.44
CA TRP A 23 10.20 12.26 25.10
C TRP A 23 9.09 13.23 24.76
N ARG A 24 9.47 14.42 24.28
CA ARG A 24 8.57 15.44 23.75
C ARG A 24 8.93 15.79 22.31
N HIS A 25 8.01 15.58 21.38
CA HIS A 25 8.21 15.98 19.99
C HIS A 25 8.23 17.50 19.84
N THR A 26 9.10 18.07 19.03
CA THR A 26 9.23 19.53 18.78
C THR A 26 7.92 20.19 18.37
N THR A 27 7.05 19.46 17.66
CA THR A 27 5.75 19.95 17.18
C THR A 27 4.65 19.91 18.25
N ARG A 28 4.91 19.35 19.44
CA ARG A 28 3.93 19.18 20.53
C ARG A 28 4.34 19.96 21.78
N ARG A 29 3.35 20.42 22.55
CA ARG A 29 3.58 21.09 23.83
C ARG A 29 3.81 20.08 24.96
N ASP A 30 3.10 18.96 24.89
CA ASP A 30 3.09 17.93 25.94
C ASP A 30 4.04 16.81 25.60
N PHE A 31 4.63 16.19 26.61
CA PHE A 31 5.43 14.98 26.46
C PHE A 31 4.56 13.84 25.93
N ALA A 32 5.11 13.05 25.01
CA ALA A 32 4.49 11.81 24.56
C ALA A 32 4.58 10.73 25.66
N LEU A 33 5.74 10.65 26.31
CA LEU A 33 6.03 9.79 27.45
C LEU A 33 6.88 10.56 28.47
N ARG A 34 6.70 10.26 29.76
CA ARG A 34 7.51 10.82 30.84
C ARG A 34 7.55 9.86 32.02
N HIS A 35 8.63 9.89 32.78
CA HIS A 35 8.84 9.06 33.97
C HIS A 35 8.73 7.55 33.68
N VAL A 36 9.18 7.12 32.49
CA VAL A 36 9.22 5.71 32.11
C VAL A 36 10.37 5.02 32.82
N ASN A 37 10.07 3.98 33.59
CA ASN A 37 11.01 3.18 34.33
C ASN A 37 10.75 1.71 34.12
N PHE A 38 11.71 0.97 33.59
CA PHE A 38 11.70 -0.50 33.48
C PHE A 38 13.11 -1.05 33.22
N ASP A 39 13.32 -2.32 33.55
CA ASP A 39 14.48 -3.11 33.15
C ASP A 39 14.01 -4.38 32.46
N ILE A 40 14.52 -4.66 31.26
CA ILE A 40 14.29 -5.89 30.51
C ILE A 40 15.58 -6.68 30.49
N GLN A 41 15.51 -7.94 30.93
CA GLN A 41 16.64 -8.83 30.99
C GLN A 41 16.98 -9.41 29.60
N PRO A 42 18.24 -9.81 29.37
CA PRO A 42 18.60 -10.48 28.11
C PRO A 42 17.77 -11.74 27.88
N GLY A 43 17.17 -11.84 26.68
CA GLY A 43 16.33 -12.96 26.28
C GLY A 43 14.87 -12.88 26.77
N GLU A 44 14.49 -11.84 27.50
CA GLU A 44 13.10 -11.62 27.95
C GLU A 44 12.22 -11.18 26.78
N ARG A 45 10.98 -11.70 26.74
CA ARG A 45 9.99 -11.45 25.68
C ARG A 45 8.84 -10.60 26.23
N VAL A 46 8.82 -9.35 25.84
CA VAL A 46 7.93 -8.34 26.41
C VAL A 46 6.84 -7.92 25.41
N LEU A 47 5.59 -7.96 25.85
CA LEU A 47 4.47 -7.36 25.16
C LEU A 47 4.22 -5.95 25.71
N LEU A 48 4.30 -4.96 24.82
CA LEU A 48 4.08 -3.55 25.15
C LEU A 48 2.65 -3.14 24.78
N LEU A 49 1.81 -2.91 25.78
CA LEU A 49 0.41 -2.53 25.63
C LEU A 49 0.16 -1.05 25.95
N GLY A 50 -1.02 -0.56 25.63
CA GLY A 50 -1.51 0.77 25.95
C GLY A 50 -2.49 1.28 24.90
N ALA A 51 -3.29 2.26 25.25
CA ALA A 51 -4.26 2.89 24.34
C ALA A 51 -3.58 3.49 23.10
N SER A 52 -4.36 3.72 22.04
CA SER A 52 -3.87 4.44 20.86
C SER A 52 -3.39 5.85 21.29
N GLY A 53 -2.17 6.19 20.92
CA GLY A 53 -1.54 7.46 21.33
C GLY A 53 -0.86 7.44 22.70
N ALA A 54 -0.73 6.29 23.39
CA ALA A 54 -0.03 6.16 24.69
C ALA A 54 1.50 6.28 24.59
N GLY A 55 2.07 6.41 23.37
CA GLY A 55 3.52 6.58 23.18
C GLY A 55 4.27 5.30 22.80
N LYS A 56 3.59 4.17 22.53
CA LYS A 56 4.22 2.88 22.18
C LYS A 56 5.23 3.01 21.03
N SER A 57 4.79 3.52 19.88
CA SER A 57 5.67 3.69 18.70
C SER A 57 6.77 4.73 18.94
N THR A 58 6.59 5.70 19.85
CA THR A 58 7.64 6.63 20.26
C THR A 58 8.73 5.89 21.04
N LEU A 59 8.37 5.01 21.99
CA LEU A 59 9.31 4.19 22.72
C LEU A 59 10.05 3.21 21.80
N MET A 60 9.32 2.55 20.88
CA MET A 60 9.92 1.64 19.89
C MET A 60 10.95 2.36 18.99
N ALA A 61 10.60 3.57 18.51
CA ALA A 61 11.51 4.38 17.69
C ALA A 61 12.73 4.87 18.48
N ALA A 62 12.56 5.19 19.77
CA ALA A 62 13.68 5.55 20.65
C ALA A 62 14.64 4.37 20.87
N LEU A 63 14.10 3.17 21.16
CA LEU A 63 14.88 1.93 21.30
C LEU A 63 15.59 1.54 19.99
N ALA A 64 14.97 1.81 18.85
CA ALA A 64 15.60 1.61 17.54
C ALA A 64 16.70 2.65 17.23
N GLY A 65 16.87 3.67 18.08
CA GLY A 65 17.84 4.74 17.90
C GLY A 65 17.52 5.67 16.73
N VAL A 66 16.26 5.70 16.24
CA VAL A 66 15.80 6.56 15.14
C VAL A 66 15.12 7.84 15.61
N LEU A 67 14.93 8.03 16.93
CA LEU A 67 14.56 9.29 17.55
C LEU A 67 15.80 10.00 18.10
N GLY A 68 15.82 11.32 18.07
CA GLY A 68 16.79 12.10 18.82
C GLY A 68 17.74 12.95 18.02
N GLY A 69 17.40 13.34 16.79
CA GLY A 69 17.99 14.52 16.16
C GLY A 69 17.66 15.79 16.98
N ALA A 70 18.56 16.77 17.01
CA ALA A 70 18.35 18.04 17.74
C ALA A 70 17.03 18.76 17.33
N ASP A 71 16.53 18.45 16.14
CA ASP A 71 15.32 19.04 15.56
C ASP A 71 14.04 18.18 15.81
N ASP A 72 14.20 16.93 16.35
CA ASP A 72 13.08 15.99 16.48
C ASP A 72 12.32 16.13 17.79
N GLY A 73 12.99 16.52 18.88
CA GLY A 73 12.37 16.63 20.18
C GLY A 73 13.33 16.86 21.34
N GLU A 74 12.78 16.73 22.53
CA GLU A 74 13.47 16.88 23.80
C GLU A 74 13.37 15.57 24.58
N GLU A 75 14.50 15.12 25.09
CA GLU A 75 14.65 13.90 25.87
C GLU A 75 14.94 14.22 27.34
N GLU A 76 14.29 13.50 28.26
CA GLU A 76 14.57 13.51 29.70
C GLU A 76 14.97 12.12 30.17
N GLY A 77 15.78 12.02 31.23
CA GLY A 77 16.23 10.75 31.78
C GLY A 77 17.22 10.00 30.90
N SER A 78 17.15 8.67 30.92
CA SER A 78 18.05 7.83 30.11
C SER A 78 17.38 6.55 29.62
N LEU A 79 17.65 6.17 28.35
CA LEU A 79 17.26 4.92 27.72
C LEU A 79 18.50 4.24 27.16
N THR A 80 18.80 3.04 27.66
CA THR A 80 20.04 2.32 27.32
C THR A 80 19.78 0.90 26.85
N ILE A 81 20.66 0.43 25.95
CA ILE A 81 20.75 -0.96 25.50
C ILE A 81 22.16 -1.43 25.83
N ASP A 82 22.29 -2.51 26.61
CA ASP A 82 23.57 -3.01 27.16
C ASP A 82 24.38 -1.91 27.89
N GLY A 83 23.68 -0.96 28.52
CA GLY A 83 24.32 0.16 29.25
C GLY A 83 24.83 1.30 28.36
N VAL A 84 24.59 1.23 27.03
CA VAL A 84 24.92 2.27 26.07
C VAL A 84 23.65 3.01 25.67
N ASP A 85 23.71 4.34 25.49
CA ASP A 85 22.59 5.15 25.00
C ASP A 85 21.98 4.53 23.74
N ALA A 86 20.64 4.38 23.68
CA ALA A 86 19.95 3.68 22.61
C ALA A 86 20.28 4.24 21.21
N ARG A 87 20.51 5.55 21.08
CA ARG A 87 20.92 6.19 19.82
C ARG A 87 22.30 5.76 19.33
N GLN A 88 23.22 5.49 20.27
CA GLN A 88 24.56 4.97 19.97
C GLN A 88 24.55 3.46 19.77
N ALA A 89 23.61 2.76 20.40
CA ALA A 89 23.43 1.32 20.30
C ALA A 89 22.56 0.87 19.12
N ARG A 90 22.27 1.73 18.13
CA ARG A 90 21.38 1.47 16.98
C ARG A 90 21.62 0.12 16.29
N VAL A 91 22.86 -0.34 16.20
CA VAL A 91 23.20 -1.63 15.59
C VAL A 91 22.73 -2.82 16.43
N ARG A 92 22.49 -2.62 17.72
CA ARG A 92 22.05 -3.67 18.66
C ARG A 92 20.55 -3.91 18.63
N SER A 93 19.78 -3.02 18.04
CA SER A 93 18.32 -3.14 17.88
C SER A 93 17.94 -3.34 16.42
N GLY A 94 16.95 -4.18 16.18
CA GLY A 94 16.34 -4.41 14.88
C GLY A 94 14.87 -4.10 14.94
N LEU A 95 14.40 -3.13 14.14
CA LEU A 95 13.01 -2.67 14.12
C LEU A 95 12.27 -3.20 12.89
N VAL A 96 11.15 -3.88 13.13
CA VAL A 96 10.15 -4.26 12.12
C VAL A 96 8.91 -3.41 12.34
N LEU A 97 8.50 -2.66 11.32
CA LEU A 97 7.36 -1.72 11.36
C LEU A 97 6.04 -2.40 10.94
N GLN A 98 4.94 -1.76 11.23
CA GLN A 98 3.58 -2.19 10.90
C GLN A 98 3.32 -2.40 9.40
N ASP A 99 3.84 -1.52 8.55
CA ASP A 99 3.59 -1.52 7.10
C ASP A 99 4.77 -2.14 6.34
N PRO A 100 4.64 -3.36 5.79
CA PRO A 100 5.73 -4.02 5.07
C PRO A 100 6.16 -3.26 3.81
N ASP A 101 5.26 -2.54 3.15
CA ASP A 101 5.57 -1.80 1.93
C ASP A 101 6.50 -0.60 2.18
N SER A 102 6.42 -0.01 3.38
CA SER A 102 7.32 1.07 3.80
C SER A 102 8.71 0.59 4.20
N GLN A 103 8.91 -0.72 4.44
CA GLN A 103 10.16 -1.28 4.97
C GLN A 103 11.04 -1.88 3.89
N ILE A 104 10.45 -2.32 2.79
CA ILE A 104 11.22 -2.86 1.67
C ILE A 104 11.85 -1.71 0.90
N ILE A 105 13.17 -1.72 0.79
CA ILE A 105 13.98 -0.63 0.23
C ILE A 105 14.37 -0.93 -1.22
N LEU A 106 14.74 -2.19 -1.51
CA LEU A 106 15.26 -2.62 -2.80
C LEU A 106 14.27 -3.52 -3.56
N GLU A 107 14.47 -3.61 -4.89
CA GLU A 107 13.53 -4.34 -5.75
C GLU A 107 13.71 -5.86 -5.74
N ARG A 108 14.85 -6.38 -5.29
CA ARG A 108 15.14 -7.81 -5.24
C ARG A 108 15.19 -8.31 -3.80
N VAL A 109 14.70 -9.52 -3.57
CA VAL A 109 14.64 -10.18 -2.25
C VAL A 109 16.02 -10.23 -1.58
N GLY A 110 17.04 -10.73 -2.29
CA GLY A 110 18.38 -10.85 -1.74
C GLY A 110 19.05 -9.51 -1.44
N ASP A 111 18.84 -8.52 -2.30
CA ASP A 111 19.42 -7.18 -2.13
C ASP A 111 18.76 -6.45 -0.95
N ASP A 112 17.45 -6.60 -0.78
CA ASP A 112 16.72 -6.00 0.36
C ASP A 112 17.14 -6.62 1.70
N ALA A 113 17.26 -7.95 1.75
CA ALA A 113 17.76 -8.66 2.94
C ALA A 113 19.21 -8.28 3.27
N ALA A 114 20.07 -8.04 2.27
CA ALA A 114 21.46 -7.65 2.45
C ALA A 114 21.67 -6.19 2.85
N PHE A 115 20.68 -5.32 2.64
CA PHE A 115 20.79 -3.85 2.78
C PHE A 115 21.35 -3.41 4.16
N GLY A 116 20.85 -4.03 5.24
CA GLY A 116 21.31 -3.74 6.60
C GLY A 116 22.77 -4.15 6.81
N CYS A 117 23.14 -5.35 6.38
CA CYS A 117 24.51 -5.85 6.47
C CYS A 117 25.50 -4.95 5.72
N GLU A 118 25.14 -4.53 4.50
CA GLU A 118 25.98 -3.59 3.74
C GLU A 118 26.14 -2.25 4.44
N SER A 119 25.05 -1.73 5.04
CA SER A 119 25.06 -0.45 5.76
C SER A 119 25.94 -0.51 7.02
N LEU A 120 26.06 -1.69 7.63
CA LEU A 120 26.92 -1.96 8.79
C LEU A 120 28.37 -2.33 8.41
N GLY A 121 28.71 -2.39 7.13
CA GLY A 121 30.06 -2.72 6.66
C GLY A 121 30.44 -4.20 6.84
N VAL A 122 29.48 -5.12 6.92
CA VAL A 122 29.74 -6.56 7.04
C VAL A 122 30.50 -7.05 5.81
N PRO A 123 31.53 -7.93 5.96
CA PRO A 123 32.25 -8.49 4.83
C PRO A 123 31.34 -9.26 3.87
N ARG A 124 31.61 -9.14 2.55
CA ARG A 124 30.76 -9.68 1.49
C ARG A 124 30.39 -11.15 1.66
N ASP A 125 31.36 -11.99 1.95
CA ASP A 125 31.13 -13.45 2.05
C ASP A 125 30.22 -13.78 3.23
N GLU A 126 30.34 -13.01 4.32
CA GLU A 126 29.48 -13.11 5.50
C GLU A 126 28.09 -12.56 5.25
N ILE A 127 27.91 -11.52 4.41
CA ILE A 127 26.58 -10.97 4.05
C ILE A 127 25.70 -12.08 3.50
N TRP A 128 26.15 -12.78 2.47
CA TRP A 128 25.35 -13.82 1.83
C TRP A 128 25.04 -15.01 2.73
N GLN A 129 25.98 -15.37 3.59
CA GLN A 129 25.73 -16.39 4.60
C GLN A 129 24.61 -15.95 5.55
N ARG A 130 24.67 -14.74 6.12
CA ARG A 130 23.64 -14.19 7.01
C ARG A 130 22.28 -14.04 6.31
N VAL A 131 22.26 -13.62 5.04
CA VAL A 131 21.04 -13.50 4.25
C VAL A 131 20.37 -14.86 4.06
N HIS A 132 21.13 -15.91 3.68
CA HIS A 132 20.58 -17.25 3.51
C HIS A 132 20.06 -17.81 4.84
N GLU A 133 20.82 -17.68 5.93
CA GLU A 133 20.39 -18.11 7.26
C GLU A 133 19.11 -17.40 7.71
N SER A 134 19.01 -16.08 7.48
CA SER A 134 17.84 -15.30 7.86
C SER A 134 16.60 -15.64 7.03
N LEU A 135 16.76 -15.88 5.71
CA LEU A 135 15.66 -16.30 4.84
C LEU A 135 15.16 -17.72 5.20
N ASP A 136 16.09 -18.64 5.56
CA ASP A 136 15.74 -19.99 6.04
C ASP A 136 14.93 -19.92 7.35
N ILE A 137 15.36 -19.11 8.30
CA ILE A 137 14.66 -18.97 9.60
C ILE A 137 13.23 -18.46 9.42
N VAL A 138 12.99 -17.54 8.49
CA VAL A 138 11.65 -16.99 8.25
C VAL A 138 10.84 -17.76 7.22
N GLY A 139 11.33 -18.92 6.73
CA GLY A 139 10.65 -19.77 5.74
C GLY A 139 10.47 -19.10 4.38
N LEU A 140 11.52 -18.46 3.86
CA LEU A 140 11.61 -17.86 2.52
C LEU A 140 12.79 -18.40 1.71
N ASP A 141 13.33 -19.54 2.07
CA ASP A 141 14.47 -20.20 1.43
C ASP A 141 14.16 -20.71 0.02
N ASP A 142 12.88 -20.97 -0.26
CA ASP A 142 12.38 -21.37 -1.58
C ASP A 142 12.29 -20.18 -2.58
N ILE A 143 12.42 -18.95 -2.11
CA ILE A 143 12.31 -17.74 -2.93
C ILE A 143 13.66 -17.37 -3.53
N ALA A 144 13.71 -17.28 -4.87
CA ALA A 144 14.91 -16.86 -5.57
C ALA A 144 15.35 -15.43 -5.13
N LEU A 145 16.65 -15.25 -4.86
CA LEU A 145 17.21 -13.98 -4.39
C LEU A 145 17.04 -12.82 -5.38
N ASP A 146 16.91 -13.12 -6.68
CA ASP A 146 16.66 -12.14 -7.74
C ASP A 146 15.17 -11.88 -8.01
N ARG A 147 14.26 -12.56 -7.29
CA ARG A 147 12.82 -12.33 -7.39
C ARG A 147 12.48 -10.91 -6.99
N SER A 148 11.59 -10.27 -7.75
CA SER A 148 11.12 -8.93 -7.43
C SER A 148 10.25 -8.92 -6.16
N THR A 149 10.56 -8.01 -5.24
CA THR A 149 9.80 -7.79 -4.00
C THR A 149 8.36 -7.35 -4.25
N GLN A 150 8.05 -6.80 -5.43
CA GLN A 150 6.69 -6.42 -5.81
C GLN A 150 5.76 -7.62 -6.01
N HIS A 151 6.31 -8.81 -6.30
CA HIS A 151 5.55 -10.03 -6.51
C HIS A 151 5.38 -10.89 -5.24
N LEU A 152 5.78 -10.38 -4.09
CA LEU A 152 5.59 -11.04 -2.81
C LEU A 152 4.20 -10.73 -2.23
N SER A 153 3.61 -11.70 -1.52
CA SER A 153 2.42 -11.50 -0.70
C SER A 153 2.72 -10.56 0.49
N GLY A 154 1.68 -10.03 1.15
CA GLY A 154 1.85 -9.21 2.36
C GLY A 154 2.66 -9.95 3.44
N GLY A 155 2.32 -11.22 3.73
CA GLY A 155 3.04 -12.05 4.69
C GLY A 155 4.49 -12.33 4.27
N GLN A 156 4.74 -12.60 2.98
CA GLN A 156 6.11 -12.77 2.48
C GLN A 156 6.92 -11.49 2.58
N ARG A 157 6.32 -10.32 2.32
CA ARG A 157 7.00 -9.02 2.50
C ARG A 157 7.33 -8.74 3.96
N GLN A 158 6.44 -9.07 4.88
CA GLN A 158 6.70 -8.90 6.31
C GLN A 158 7.81 -9.84 6.80
N ARG A 159 7.80 -11.10 6.36
CA ARG A 159 8.89 -12.06 6.66
C ARG A 159 10.22 -11.63 6.02
N LEU A 160 10.20 -11.02 4.81
CA LEU A 160 11.40 -10.46 4.22
C LEU A 160 11.95 -9.27 5.03
N ALA A 161 11.07 -8.39 5.52
CA ALA A 161 11.49 -7.30 6.40
C ALA A 161 12.13 -7.84 7.69
N LEU A 162 11.55 -8.88 8.28
CA LEU A 162 12.11 -9.59 9.43
C LEU A 162 13.48 -10.22 9.09
N ALA A 163 13.61 -10.92 7.95
CA ALA A 163 14.87 -11.49 7.50
C ALA A 163 15.98 -10.42 7.34
N GLY A 164 15.63 -9.27 6.74
CA GLY A 164 16.58 -8.15 6.58
C GLY A 164 17.04 -7.55 7.91
N VAL A 165 16.20 -7.60 8.95
CA VAL A 165 16.58 -7.20 10.32
C VAL A 165 17.44 -8.26 10.97
N LEU A 166 17.08 -9.55 10.87
CA LEU A 166 17.84 -10.66 11.45
C LEU A 166 19.24 -10.79 10.86
N ALA A 167 19.41 -10.54 9.56
CA ALA A 167 20.72 -10.55 8.91
C ALA A 167 21.73 -9.56 9.55
N MET A 168 21.24 -8.52 10.21
CA MET A 168 22.06 -7.56 10.96
C MET A 168 22.59 -8.14 12.28
N HIS A 169 22.05 -9.27 12.75
CA HIS A 169 22.32 -9.87 14.05
C HIS A 169 22.04 -8.90 15.21
N PRO A 170 20.80 -8.42 15.38
CA PRO A 170 20.43 -7.56 16.50
C PRO A 170 20.49 -8.36 17.81
N GLY A 171 20.66 -7.69 18.95
CA GLY A 171 20.48 -8.30 20.27
C GLY A 171 19.09 -8.05 20.84
N LEU A 172 18.38 -7.07 20.27
CA LEU A 172 17.03 -6.65 20.62
C LEU A 172 16.16 -6.60 19.37
N LEU A 173 15.11 -7.42 19.34
CA LEU A 173 14.11 -7.45 18.27
C LEU A 173 12.90 -6.60 18.67
N LEU A 174 12.62 -5.58 17.89
CA LEU A 174 11.50 -4.66 18.07
C LEU A 174 10.45 -4.89 16.98
N LEU A 175 9.24 -5.29 17.36
CA LEU A 175 8.14 -5.61 16.46
C LEU A 175 6.97 -4.64 16.72
N ASP A 176 6.72 -3.70 15.79
CA ASP A 176 5.62 -2.74 15.90
C ASP A 176 4.45 -3.19 15.03
N GLU A 177 3.47 -3.87 15.63
CA GLU A 177 2.28 -4.45 15.01
C GLU A 177 2.60 -5.33 13.79
N PRO A 178 3.47 -6.34 13.91
CA PRO A 178 4.00 -7.09 12.77
C PRO A 178 2.94 -7.92 12.01
N THR A 179 1.76 -8.12 12.60
CA THR A 179 0.67 -8.90 11.99
C THR A 179 -0.53 -8.05 11.54
N ALA A 180 -0.52 -6.74 11.80
CA ALA A 180 -1.67 -5.86 11.61
C ALA A 180 -2.21 -5.80 10.16
N ASN A 181 -1.37 -6.05 9.15
CA ASN A 181 -1.73 -5.91 7.73
C ASN A 181 -1.79 -7.26 6.98
N LEU A 182 -2.04 -8.36 7.70
CA LEU A 182 -1.96 -9.70 7.14
C LEU A 182 -3.30 -10.45 7.22
N ASP A 183 -3.49 -11.37 6.30
CA ASP A 183 -4.59 -12.34 6.38
C ASP A 183 -4.29 -13.40 7.46
N PRO A 184 -5.26 -14.21 7.89
CA PRO A 184 -5.05 -15.19 8.96
C PRO A 184 -3.94 -16.21 8.70
N THR A 185 -3.62 -16.48 7.43
CA THR A 185 -2.50 -17.34 7.06
C THR A 185 -1.18 -16.61 7.24
N GLY A 186 -1.08 -15.37 6.74
CA GLY A 186 0.09 -14.52 6.94
C GLY A 186 0.38 -14.22 8.42
N VAL A 187 -0.65 -14.05 9.25
CA VAL A 187 -0.49 -13.89 10.71
C VAL A 187 0.21 -15.11 11.31
N ARG A 188 -0.26 -16.32 11.00
CA ARG A 188 0.37 -17.56 11.48
C ARG A 188 1.80 -17.72 10.99
N GLU A 189 2.03 -17.45 9.69
CA GLU A 189 3.36 -17.53 9.09
C GLU A 189 4.37 -16.60 9.76
N VAL A 190 3.98 -15.34 10.06
CA VAL A 190 4.84 -14.38 10.76
C VAL A 190 5.06 -14.78 12.21
N HIS A 191 4.02 -15.21 12.92
CA HIS A 191 4.11 -15.69 14.29
C HIS A 191 5.08 -16.88 14.40
N ASP A 192 4.92 -17.90 13.52
CA ASP A 192 5.77 -19.08 13.50
C ASP A 192 7.22 -18.73 13.14
N ALA A 193 7.43 -17.78 12.21
CA ALA A 193 8.76 -17.27 11.89
C ALA A 193 9.43 -16.61 13.12
N VAL A 194 8.71 -15.74 13.84
CA VAL A 194 9.23 -15.10 15.08
C VAL A 194 9.51 -16.16 16.14
N ARG A 195 8.66 -17.16 16.32
CA ARG A 195 8.93 -18.28 17.23
C ARG A 195 10.25 -18.97 16.89
N GLN A 196 10.47 -19.33 15.63
CA GLN A 196 11.71 -19.95 15.16
C GLN A 196 12.93 -19.06 15.39
N VAL A 197 12.80 -17.75 15.18
CA VAL A 197 13.84 -16.77 15.49
C VAL A 197 14.22 -16.88 16.96
N LEU A 198 13.27 -16.69 17.87
CA LEU A 198 13.50 -16.68 19.30
C LEU A 198 14.07 -18.01 19.83
N GLU A 199 13.66 -19.14 19.28
CA GLU A 199 14.20 -20.46 19.63
C GLU A 199 15.65 -20.65 19.18
N ARG A 200 16.03 -20.09 18.02
CA ARG A 200 17.39 -20.24 17.47
C ARG A 200 18.38 -19.19 18.00
N THR A 201 17.93 -17.95 18.22
CA THR A 201 18.82 -16.81 18.52
C THR A 201 18.78 -16.39 19.98
N HIS A 202 17.70 -16.70 20.70
CA HIS A 202 17.44 -16.28 22.08
C HIS A 202 17.52 -14.75 22.29
N GLU A 203 17.24 -13.96 21.28
CA GLU A 203 17.23 -12.50 21.32
C GLU A 203 16.16 -11.97 22.30
N THR A 204 16.41 -10.79 22.87
CA THR A 204 15.40 -10.04 23.62
C THR A 204 14.37 -9.50 22.64
N MET A 205 13.08 -9.63 22.97
CA MET A 205 12.00 -9.17 22.10
C MET A 205 11.08 -8.17 22.82
N ILE A 206 10.72 -7.09 22.11
CA ILE A 206 9.61 -6.22 22.50
C ILE A 206 8.63 -6.18 21.32
N VAL A 207 7.40 -6.62 21.55
CA VAL A 207 6.34 -6.58 20.54
C VAL A 207 5.21 -5.66 20.99
N VAL A 208 4.73 -4.84 20.07
CA VAL A 208 3.48 -4.07 20.18
C VAL A 208 2.45 -4.76 19.32
N GLU A 209 1.32 -5.14 19.89
CA GLU A 209 0.23 -5.77 19.14
C GLU A 209 -1.14 -5.44 19.72
N HIS A 210 -2.14 -5.45 18.86
CA HIS A 210 -3.54 -5.32 19.25
C HIS A 210 -4.21 -6.68 19.45
N HIS A 211 -3.91 -7.66 18.60
CA HIS A 211 -4.39 -9.04 18.72
C HIS A 211 -3.51 -9.85 19.66
N ILE A 212 -3.70 -9.66 20.95
CA ILE A 212 -2.87 -10.20 22.02
C ILE A 212 -2.85 -11.74 22.00
N ASP A 213 -4.01 -12.37 21.74
CA ASP A 213 -4.17 -13.82 21.77
C ASP A 213 -3.17 -14.58 20.88
N VAL A 214 -2.75 -13.96 19.78
CA VAL A 214 -1.79 -14.55 18.84
C VAL A 214 -0.40 -14.70 19.44
N TRP A 215 -0.01 -13.80 20.36
CA TRP A 215 1.37 -13.68 20.83
C TRP A 215 1.60 -14.22 22.24
N LEU A 216 0.54 -14.52 23.01
CA LEU A 216 0.62 -14.89 24.44
C LEU A 216 1.54 -16.06 24.73
N ASP A 217 1.61 -17.02 23.83
CA ASP A 217 2.45 -18.22 23.99
C ASP A 217 3.96 -17.93 23.85
N LEU A 218 4.30 -16.75 23.32
CA LEU A 218 5.70 -16.28 23.20
C LEU A 218 6.11 -15.26 24.25
N ILE A 219 5.18 -14.75 25.08
CA ILE A 219 5.40 -13.60 25.96
C ILE A 219 5.67 -14.03 27.41
N ASP A 220 6.73 -13.50 27.98
CA ASP A 220 7.09 -13.71 29.38
C ASP A 220 6.55 -12.59 30.30
N ARG A 221 6.43 -11.35 29.78
CA ARG A 221 6.09 -10.15 30.54
C ARG A 221 5.29 -9.15 29.73
N VAL A 222 4.39 -8.43 30.41
CA VAL A 222 3.57 -7.36 29.83
C VAL A 222 3.89 -6.04 30.51
N ILE A 223 4.20 -5.01 29.71
CA ILE A 223 4.37 -3.62 30.17
C ILE A 223 3.24 -2.79 29.55
N VAL A 224 2.49 -2.06 30.39
CA VAL A 224 1.38 -1.23 29.96
C VAL A 224 1.75 0.24 30.06
N LEU A 225 1.69 0.96 28.91
CA LEU A 225 1.83 2.41 28.86
C LEU A 225 0.46 3.08 28.94
N GLY A 226 0.35 4.08 29.76
CA GLY A 226 -0.92 4.82 29.91
C GLY A 226 -0.72 6.09 30.72
N LYS A 227 -1.82 6.83 30.88
CA LYS A 227 -1.86 7.95 31.83
C LYS A 227 -2.28 7.41 33.19
N PRO A 228 -1.58 7.74 34.27
CA PRO A 228 -2.06 7.39 35.62
C PRO A 228 -3.45 7.99 35.83
N GLU A 229 -4.40 7.17 36.33
CA GLU A 229 -5.72 7.69 36.69
C GLU A 229 -5.51 8.72 37.79
N SER A 230 -5.93 9.96 37.56
CA SER A 230 -6.06 10.95 38.63
C SER A 230 -7.15 10.45 39.58
N SER A 231 -6.75 9.87 40.71
CA SER A 231 -7.67 9.59 41.81
C SER A 231 -8.37 10.91 42.15
N GLY A 232 -9.69 10.92 41.99
CA GLY A 232 -10.55 12.07 42.05
C GLY A 232 -10.29 13.01 43.27
N ASP A 233 -10.57 14.29 43.05
CA ASP A 233 -10.55 15.40 43.99
C ASP A 233 -9.21 15.74 44.65
N SER A 234 -8.40 16.52 43.96
CA SER A 234 -7.57 17.56 44.61
C SER A 234 -7.30 18.71 43.63
N ASP A 235 -7.91 19.85 43.95
CA ASP A 235 -7.51 21.16 43.43
C ASP A 235 -6.00 21.39 43.70
N GLY A 236 -5.16 21.23 42.73
CA GLY A 236 -3.72 21.50 42.87
C GLY A 236 -2.74 20.69 42.03
N VAL A 237 -3.20 19.82 41.11
CA VAL A 237 -2.31 19.05 40.23
C VAL A 237 -1.81 19.97 39.13
N SER A 238 -0.49 20.17 39.10
CA SER A 238 0.19 20.93 38.03
C SER A 238 -0.08 20.36 36.65
N ALA A 239 -0.09 21.20 35.60
CA ALA A 239 -0.31 20.83 34.19
C ALA A 239 0.65 19.76 33.68
N ASP A 240 1.65 19.34 34.44
CA ASP A 240 2.65 18.31 34.15
C ASP A 240 2.15 16.87 34.29
N ASP A 241 0.98 16.64 34.90
CA ASP A 241 0.47 15.30 35.25
C ASP A 241 -0.35 14.60 34.14
N HIS A 242 -0.35 15.14 32.93
CA HIS A 242 -1.10 14.57 31.79
C HIS A 242 -0.26 13.71 30.84
N THR A 243 0.96 13.35 31.21
CA THR A 243 1.91 12.60 30.41
C THR A 243 1.79 11.09 30.60
N GLY A 244 2.00 10.30 29.52
CA GLY A 244 1.97 8.85 29.58
C GLY A 244 3.23 8.28 30.27
N GLY A 245 3.06 7.20 31.04
CA GLY A 245 4.14 6.45 31.71
C GLY A 245 3.79 4.96 31.80
N VAL A 246 4.61 4.18 32.54
CA VAL A 246 4.31 2.78 32.85
C VAL A 246 3.25 2.74 33.95
N ILE A 247 2.10 2.12 33.65
CA ILE A 247 0.97 2.00 34.60
C ILE A 247 0.81 0.57 35.15
N ALA A 248 1.33 -0.43 34.45
CA ALA A 248 1.41 -1.82 34.92
C ALA A 248 2.62 -2.51 34.31
N ASP A 249 3.19 -3.48 35.08
CA ASP A 249 4.36 -4.25 34.70
C ASP A 249 4.32 -5.58 35.47
N GLY A 250 4.31 -6.72 34.78
CA GLY A 250 4.22 -8.05 35.38
C GLY A 250 4.01 -9.16 34.37
N THR A 251 3.73 -10.36 34.85
CA THR A 251 3.36 -11.48 33.99
C THR A 251 2.02 -11.24 33.30
N PRO A 252 1.76 -11.88 32.12
CA PRO A 252 0.47 -11.73 31.44
C PRO A 252 -0.73 -11.95 32.35
N ASP A 253 -0.72 -13.02 33.15
CA ASP A 253 -1.84 -13.34 34.06
C ASP A 253 -2.07 -12.26 35.11
N GLU A 254 -1.00 -11.74 35.73
CA GLU A 254 -1.09 -10.66 36.73
C GLU A 254 -1.65 -9.38 36.13
N VAL A 255 -1.13 -8.97 34.99
CA VAL A 255 -1.55 -7.71 34.32
C VAL A 255 -2.98 -7.80 33.83
N PHE A 256 -3.39 -8.90 33.20
CA PHE A 256 -4.75 -9.05 32.70
C PHE A 256 -5.77 -9.22 33.85
N ALA A 257 -5.40 -9.86 34.96
CA ALA A 257 -6.26 -9.92 36.15
C ALA A 257 -6.45 -8.55 36.81
N ALA A 258 -5.39 -7.73 36.85
CA ALA A 258 -5.45 -6.42 37.49
C ALA A 258 -6.05 -5.32 36.61
N MET A 259 -5.75 -5.33 35.29
CA MET A 259 -6.04 -4.23 34.38
C MET A 259 -6.86 -4.63 33.15
N GLY A 260 -7.36 -5.86 33.06
CA GLY A 260 -8.07 -6.35 31.88
C GLY A 260 -9.24 -5.45 31.45
N ASP A 261 -10.04 -4.96 32.41
CA ASP A 261 -11.16 -4.05 32.13
C ASP A 261 -10.69 -2.67 31.63
N VAL A 262 -9.60 -2.15 32.19
CA VAL A 262 -9.02 -0.85 31.81
C VAL A 262 -8.41 -0.95 30.41
N LEU A 263 -7.65 -2.01 30.15
CA LEU A 263 -7.07 -2.29 28.83
C LEU A 263 -8.16 -2.44 27.76
N ALA A 264 -9.21 -3.16 28.12
CA ALA A 264 -10.35 -3.36 27.25
C ALA A 264 -11.14 -2.06 26.98
N ALA A 265 -11.29 -1.21 27.97
CA ALA A 265 -11.88 0.13 27.80
C ALA A 265 -10.97 1.03 26.96
N GLY A 266 -9.64 0.86 27.05
CA GLY A 266 -8.63 1.53 26.24
C GLY A 266 -8.50 0.98 24.80
N GLY A 267 -9.28 -0.06 24.44
CA GLY A 267 -9.33 -0.59 23.09
C GLY A 267 -8.47 -1.84 22.83
N ALA A 268 -7.78 -2.39 23.83
CA ALA A 268 -7.04 -3.62 23.66
C ALA A 268 -7.96 -4.85 23.49
N TRP A 269 -7.57 -5.80 22.64
CA TRP A 269 -8.17 -7.13 22.55
C TRP A 269 -7.67 -7.99 23.71
N VAL A 270 -8.38 -7.92 24.83
CA VAL A 270 -8.02 -8.70 26.03
C VAL A 270 -8.55 -10.14 25.90
N PRO A 271 -7.74 -11.16 26.22
CA PRO A 271 -8.13 -12.55 26.15
C PRO A 271 -9.43 -12.84 26.94
N GLY A 272 -10.30 -13.68 26.36
CA GLY A 272 -11.57 -14.07 26.98
C GLY A 272 -12.67 -13.00 26.98
N ARG A 273 -12.47 -11.85 26.39
CA ARG A 273 -13.51 -10.81 26.27
C ARG A 273 -14.63 -11.25 25.33
N ARG A 274 -15.86 -11.06 25.78
CA ARG A 274 -17.05 -11.39 24.99
C ARG A 274 -17.28 -10.33 23.91
N ILE A 275 -17.48 -10.78 22.67
CA ILE A 275 -17.91 -9.95 21.56
C ILE A 275 -19.35 -9.47 21.86
N PRO A 276 -19.68 -8.18 21.65
CA PRO A 276 -21.03 -7.68 21.80
C PRO A 276 -22.02 -8.43 20.88
N THR A 277 -23.19 -8.75 21.38
CA THR A 277 -24.29 -9.34 20.60
C THR A 277 -25.40 -8.35 20.31
N THR A 278 -25.37 -7.19 20.97
CA THR A 278 -26.36 -6.13 20.84
C THR A 278 -25.69 -4.76 20.75
N TYR A 279 -26.39 -3.81 20.15
CA TYR A 279 -25.98 -2.40 20.11
C TYR A 279 -27.17 -1.49 20.49
N ARG A 280 -26.88 -0.21 20.81
CA ARG A 280 -27.92 0.80 21.01
C ARG A 280 -28.10 1.60 19.72
N ASP A 281 -29.34 1.66 19.25
CA ASP A 281 -29.72 2.50 18.12
C ASP A 281 -29.73 4.00 18.47
N ALA A 282 -30.19 4.84 17.55
CA ALA A 282 -30.24 6.29 17.74
C ALA A 282 -31.21 6.72 18.87
N ASP A 283 -32.23 5.91 19.15
CA ASP A 283 -33.23 6.15 20.19
C ASP A 283 -32.82 5.52 21.54
N GLY A 284 -31.63 4.91 21.61
CA GLY A 284 -31.09 4.25 22.81
C GLY A 284 -31.64 2.85 23.06
N VAL A 285 -32.42 2.30 22.12
CA VAL A 285 -33.03 0.97 22.24
C VAL A 285 -31.95 -0.09 21.89
N LEU A 286 -31.91 -1.18 22.66
CA LEU A 286 -31.05 -2.32 22.39
C LEU A 286 -31.56 -3.12 21.19
N GLN A 287 -30.71 -3.21 20.16
CA GLN A 287 -30.95 -3.97 18.94
C GLN A 287 -29.96 -5.13 18.85
N PRO A 288 -30.32 -6.30 18.30
CA PRO A 288 -29.37 -7.37 18.07
C PRO A 288 -28.43 -7.01 16.91
N LEU A 289 -27.13 -7.36 17.06
CA LEU A 289 -26.13 -7.18 16.03
C LEU A 289 -26.36 -8.13 14.86
N ALA A 290 -26.65 -9.41 15.12
CA ALA A 290 -26.92 -10.35 14.06
C ALA A 290 -28.36 -10.17 13.54
N ALA A 291 -28.52 -10.09 12.22
CA ALA A 291 -29.85 -9.93 11.60
C ALA A 291 -30.80 -11.09 11.94
N ARG A 292 -30.26 -12.32 12.09
CA ARG A 292 -31.00 -13.53 12.43
C ARG A 292 -31.67 -13.51 13.81
N ASP A 293 -31.15 -12.72 14.74
CA ASP A 293 -31.64 -12.62 16.12
C ASP A 293 -32.74 -11.57 16.27
N ARG A 294 -33.20 -10.98 15.15
CA ARG A 294 -34.25 -9.97 15.14
C ARG A 294 -35.63 -10.57 15.12
N ASP A 295 -36.61 -9.77 15.59
CA ASP A 295 -38.01 -10.07 15.37
C ASP A 295 -38.30 -10.21 13.86
N PRO A 296 -38.88 -11.33 13.40
CA PRO A 296 -39.19 -11.57 11.99
C PRO A 296 -40.05 -10.47 11.36
N GLN A 297 -40.93 -9.80 12.13
CA GLN A 297 -41.73 -8.70 11.61
C GLN A 297 -40.92 -7.44 11.35
N VAL A 298 -39.90 -7.18 12.17
CA VAL A 298 -38.96 -6.07 11.97
C VAL A 298 -38.05 -6.38 10.77
N GLN A 299 -37.55 -7.59 10.70
CA GLN A 299 -36.70 -8.02 9.59
C GLN A 299 -37.43 -7.92 8.24
N ALA A 300 -38.68 -8.36 8.16
CA ALA A 300 -39.51 -8.26 6.94
C ALA A 300 -39.79 -6.81 6.52
N ARG A 301 -39.71 -5.82 7.42
CA ARG A 301 -39.87 -4.40 7.10
C ARG A 301 -38.57 -3.76 6.59
N VAL A 302 -37.41 -4.26 7.05
CA VAL A 302 -36.09 -3.71 6.72
C VAL A 302 -35.52 -4.33 5.45
N CYS A 303 -35.72 -5.66 5.25
CA CYS A 303 -35.23 -6.34 4.07
C CYS A 303 -36.02 -5.96 2.81
N SER A 304 -35.27 -5.57 1.78
CA SER A 304 -35.87 -5.31 0.47
C SER A 304 -36.40 -6.61 -0.15
N PRO A 305 -37.62 -6.63 -0.75
CA PRO A 305 -38.13 -7.81 -1.45
C PRO A 305 -37.37 -8.09 -2.76
N GLU A 306 -36.80 -7.05 -3.38
CA GLU A 306 -35.99 -7.12 -4.59
C GLU A 306 -34.53 -6.78 -4.31
N PRO A 307 -33.58 -7.37 -5.07
CA PRO A 307 -32.18 -7.06 -4.90
C PRO A 307 -31.90 -5.61 -5.30
N LEU A 308 -31.11 -4.91 -4.49
CA LEU A 308 -30.66 -3.55 -4.78
C LEU A 308 -29.51 -3.53 -5.79
N LEU A 309 -28.66 -4.58 -5.80
CA LEU A 309 -27.52 -4.70 -6.70
C LEU A 309 -27.42 -6.14 -7.20
N ILE A 310 -27.18 -6.31 -8.49
CA ILE A 310 -27.08 -7.62 -9.15
C ILE A 310 -25.81 -7.63 -10.01
N ALA A 311 -25.00 -8.66 -9.86
CA ALA A 311 -23.98 -9.06 -10.82
C ALA A 311 -24.56 -10.17 -11.69
N ASP A 312 -24.60 -9.98 -13.02
CA ASP A 312 -25.23 -10.87 -14.00
C ASP A 312 -24.17 -11.27 -15.03
N ASP A 313 -23.79 -12.56 -14.99
CA ASP A 313 -22.73 -13.14 -15.83
C ASP A 313 -21.43 -12.31 -15.84
N LEU A 314 -21.10 -11.71 -14.69
CA LEU A 314 -20.05 -10.71 -14.55
C LEU A 314 -18.67 -11.31 -14.70
N SER A 315 -17.85 -10.74 -15.60
CA SER A 315 -16.41 -10.93 -15.65
C SER A 315 -15.71 -9.64 -15.21
N PHE A 316 -14.80 -9.77 -14.23
CA PHE A 316 -14.11 -8.62 -13.65
C PHE A 316 -12.59 -8.81 -13.63
N GLY A 317 -11.86 -7.70 -13.68
CA GLY A 317 -10.39 -7.70 -13.68
C GLY A 317 -9.80 -6.36 -14.12
N ARG A 318 -8.48 -6.28 -14.21
CA ARG A 318 -7.75 -5.11 -14.71
C ARG A 318 -7.01 -5.47 -15.99
N GLY A 319 -7.71 -5.45 -17.12
CA GLY A 319 -7.18 -5.79 -18.44
C GLY A 319 -7.11 -7.29 -18.75
N LYS A 320 -6.95 -8.16 -17.73
CA LYS A 320 -7.16 -9.61 -17.82
C LYS A 320 -8.24 -10.00 -16.83
N PRO A 321 -9.08 -10.98 -17.14
CA PRO A 321 -10.12 -11.42 -16.21
C PRO A 321 -9.46 -12.08 -14.98
N LEU A 322 -9.92 -11.69 -13.80
CA LEU A 322 -9.64 -12.33 -12.53
C LEU A 322 -10.73 -13.34 -12.21
N GLY A 323 -12.01 -12.97 -12.39
CA GLY A 323 -13.15 -13.85 -12.23
C GLY A 323 -14.10 -13.71 -13.40
N GLU A 324 -14.76 -14.81 -13.77
CA GLU A 324 -15.69 -14.90 -14.89
C GLU A 324 -16.98 -15.59 -14.45
N HIS A 325 -18.09 -15.28 -15.14
CA HIS A 325 -19.41 -15.86 -14.93
C HIS A 325 -19.95 -15.73 -13.49
N VAL A 326 -19.69 -14.57 -12.86
CA VAL A 326 -20.10 -14.30 -11.49
C VAL A 326 -21.56 -13.83 -11.47
N ASN A 327 -22.40 -14.55 -10.71
CA ASN A 327 -23.81 -14.25 -10.51
C ASN A 327 -24.08 -14.06 -9.01
N LEU A 328 -24.38 -12.83 -8.59
CA LEU A 328 -24.64 -12.46 -7.20
C LEU A 328 -25.80 -11.48 -7.12
N SER A 329 -26.58 -11.55 -6.04
CA SER A 329 -27.67 -10.63 -5.75
C SER A 329 -27.58 -10.13 -4.31
N PHE A 330 -27.66 -8.82 -4.12
CA PHE A 330 -27.52 -8.16 -2.83
C PHE A 330 -28.81 -7.42 -2.45
N TYR A 331 -29.34 -7.72 -1.28
CA TYR A 331 -30.61 -7.20 -0.81
C TYR A 331 -30.42 -6.15 0.28
N GLY A 332 -31.29 -5.13 0.30
CA GLY A 332 -31.31 -4.13 1.35
C GLY A 332 -31.65 -4.76 2.70
N GLY A 333 -31.06 -4.23 3.78
CA GLY A 333 -31.23 -4.77 5.14
C GLY A 333 -30.39 -6.00 5.46
N GLU A 334 -29.46 -6.37 4.57
CA GLU A 334 -28.57 -7.52 4.74
C GLU A 334 -27.10 -7.12 4.71
N VAL A 335 -26.25 -7.95 5.30
CA VAL A 335 -24.80 -7.82 5.31
C VAL A 335 -24.16 -9.01 4.61
N TYR A 336 -23.24 -8.72 3.70
CA TYR A 336 -22.51 -9.72 2.92
C TYR A 336 -21.02 -9.58 3.17
N ALA A 337 -20.32 -10.69 3.32
CA ALA A 337 -18.87 -10.75 3.51
C ALA A 337 -18.21 -11.45 2.29
N LEU A 338 -17.45 -10.68 1.50
CA LEU A 338 -16.59 -11.21 0.44
C LEU A 338 -15.29 -11.70 1.07
N MET A 339 -15.12 -12.99 1.20
CA MET A 339 -14.00 -13.64 1.89
C MET A 339 -13.14 -14.45 0.91
N GLY A 340 -11.92 -14.80 1.31
CA GLY A 340 -10.97 -15.56 0.48
C GLY A 340 -9.54 -15.05 0.60
N PRO A 341 -8.53 -15.75 0.05
CA PRO A 341 -7.12 -15.41 0.23
C PRO A 341 -6.75 -14.04 -0.36
N ASN A 342 -5.63 -13.50 0.10
CA ASN A 342 -5.10 -12.27 -0.47
C ASN A 342 -4.72 -12.48 -1.94
N GLY A 343 -4.96 -11.46 -2.77
CA GLY A 343 -4.75 -11.56 -4.22
C GLY A 343 -5.87 -12.24 -5.01
N ALA A 344 -6.90 -12.81 -4.36
CA ALA A 344 -8.05 -13.44 -5.04
C ALA A 344 -8.97 -12.45 -5.80
N GLY A 345 -8.66 -11.16 -5.80
CA GLY A 345 -9.45 -10.17 -6.58
C GLY A 345 -10.67 -9.61 -5.84
N LYS A 346 -10.83 -9.82 -4.53
CA LYS A 346 -11.95 -9.32 -3.71
C LYS A 346 -12.18 -7.82 -3.86
N SER A 347 -11.13 -7.01 -3.67
CA SER A 347 -11.23 -5.54 -3.82
C SER A 347 -11.52 -5.13 -5.26
N THR A 348 -11.06 -5.88 -6.27
CA THR A 348 -11.38 -5.62 -7.68
C THR A 348 -12.86 -5.90 -7.96
N LEU A 349 -13.40 -7.00 -7.42
CA LEU A 349 -14.84 -7.30 -7.50
C LEU A 349 -15.64 -6.20 -6.80
N ALA A 350 -15.25 -5.80 -5.58
CA ALA A 350 -15.91 -4.73 -4.84
C ALA A 350 -15.93 -3.40 -5.60
N LEU A 351 -14.81 -3.01 -6.22
CA LEU A 351 -14.73 -1.80 -7.07
C LEU A 351 -15.58 -1.90 -8.33
N THR A 352 -15.71 -3.11 -8.93
CA THR A 352 -16.58 -3.32 -10.10
C THR A 352 -18.05 -3.25 -9.70
N LEU A 353 -18.43 -3.88 -8.58
CA LEU A 353 -19.79 -3.78 -8.01
C LEU A 353 -20.14 -2.33 -7.63
N ALA A 354 -19.18 -1.56 -7.16
CA ALA A 354 -19.36 -0.12 -6.86
C ALA A 354 -19.51 0.76 -8.13
N GLY A 355 -19.42 0.20 -9.34
CA GLY A 355 -19.41 0.97 -10.59
C GLY A 355 -18.16 1.84 -10.78
N LEU A 356 -17.09 1.61 -10.00
CA LEU A 356 -15.84 2.38 -10.09
C LEU A 356 -14.89 1.81 -11.14
N LEU A 357 -14.93 0.50 -11.38
CA LEU A 357 -14.22 -0.17 -12.47
C LEU A 357 -15.24 -0.73 -13.47
N PRO A 358 -14.92 -0.70 -14.79
CA PRO A 358 -15.79 -1.29 -15.79
C PRO A 358 -15.77 -2.82 -15.68
N PRO A 359 -16.89 -3.51 -15.89
CA PRO A 359 -16.90 -4.94 -16.13
C PRO A 359 -16.13 -5.27 -17.41
N LEU A 360 -15.46 -6.42 -17.45
CA LEU A 360 -14.82 -6.92 -18.68
C LEU A 360 -15.81 -7.62 -19.59
N ALA A 361 -16.80 -8.31 -19.02
CA ALA A 361 -17.96 -8.87 -19.69
C ALA A 361 -19.11 -9.00 -18.66
N GLY A 362 -20.35 -9.25 -19.15
CA GLY A 362 -21.53 -9.27 -18.29
C GLY A 362 -21.94 -7.89 -17.80
N HIS A 363 -22.76 -7.84 -16.75
CA HIS A 363 -23.36 -6.60 -16.28
C HIS A 363 -23.39 -6.51 -14.75
N VAL A 364 -23.26 -5.27 -14.26
CA VAL A 364 -23.67 -4.89 -12.90
C VAL A 364 -24.92 -4.02 -13.03
N ARG A 365 -26.02 -4.42 -12.38
CA ARG A 365 -27.29 -3.72 -12.44
C ARG A 365 -27.77 -3.33 -11.06
N VAL A 366 -28.49 -2.22 -10.96
CA VAL A 366 -29.17 -1.81 -9.73
C VAL A 366 -30.69 -1.89 -9.90
N SER A 367 -31.42 -1.94 -8.78
CA SER A 367 -32.88 -1.90 -8.79
C SER A 367 -33.43 -0.65 -9.49
N ALA A 368 -34.61 -0.77 -10.10
CA ALA A 368 -35.21 0.29 -10.92
C ALA A 368 -35.44 1.61 -10.16
N ASP A 369 -35.72 1.54 -8.86
CA ASP A 369 -35.93 2.69 -7.98
C ASP A 369 -34.61 3.43 -7.61
N MET A 370 -33.44 2.84 -7.90
CA MET A 370 -32.12 3.46 -7.75
C MET A 370 -31.62 4.11 -9.04
N VAL A 371 -32.20 3.81 -10.19
CA VAL A 371 -31.72 4.33 -11.50
C VAL A 371 -31.98 5.83 -11.59
N PRO A 372 -30.97 6.69 -11.88
CA PRO A 372 -31.23 8.10 -12.15
C PRO A 372 -32.05 8.32 -13.41
N ASP A 373 -32.83 9.38 -13.43
CA ASP A 373 -33.71 9.72 -14.59
C ASP A 373 -32.91 9.76 -15.89
N GLY A 374 -33.40 8.97 -16.89
CA GLY A 374 -32.78 8.93 -18.21
C GLY A 374 -31.42 8.20 -18.30
N ARG A 375 -31.04 7.44 -17.28
CA ARG A 375 -29.82 6.63 -17.25
C ARG A 375 -30.13 5.14 -17.41
N SER A 376 -29.09 4.36 -17.70
CA SER A 376 -29.14 2.90 -17.63
C SER A 376 -29.06 2.43 -16.17
N ASP A 377 -29.35 1.17 -15.92
CA ASP A 377 -29.21 0.47 -14.62
C ASP A 377 -27.77 0.10 -14.26
N ASP A 378 -26.80 0.40 -15.15
CA ASP A 378 -25.37 0.19 -14.93
C ASP A 378 -24.75 1.37 -14.14
N PRO A 379 -24.31 1.17 -12.88
CA PRO A 379 -23.72 2.23 -12.06
C PRO A 379 -22.39 2.75 -12.61
N HIS A 380 -21.69 1.97 -13.46
CA HIS A 380 -20.44 2.45 -14.08
C HIS A 380 -20.68 3.59 -15.08
N ALA A 381 -21.84 3.61 -15.74
CA ALA A 381 -22.21 4.65 -16.70
C ALA A 381 -22.63 5.97 -16.05
N TRP A 382 -22.80 6.02 -14.73
CA TRP A 382 -23.28 7.20 -14.00
C TRP A 382 -22.16 8.20 -13.72
N THR A 383 -22.56 9.46 -13.56
CA THR A 383 -21.66 10.49 -13.04
C THR A 383 -21.36 10.24 -11.56
N SER A 384 -20.31 10.86 -11.06
CA SER A 384 -19.92 10.73 -9.65
C SER A 384 -21.02 11.21 -8.69
N ARG A 385 -21.78 12.25 -9.08
CA ARG A 385 -22.89 12.76 -8.27
C ARG A 385 -24.11 11.83 -8.29
N GLU A 386 -24.34 11.16 -9.40
CA GLU A 386 -25.41 10.16 -9.52
C GLU A 386 -25.12 8.89 -8.71
N LEU A 387 -23.85 8.50 -8.58
CA LEU A 387 -23.41 7.41 -7.69
C LEU A 387 -23.64 7.74 -6.21
N LEU A 388 -23.32 8.97 -5.81
CA LEU A 388 -23.41 9.40 -4.41
C LEU A 388 -24.84 9.26 -3.86
N GLY A 389 -24.99 8.69 -2.68
CA GLY A 389 -26.29 8.39 -2.06
C GLY A 389 -26.97 7.13 -2.59
N ARG A 390 -26.43 6.50 -3.66
CA ARG A 390 -26.93 5.24 -4.21
C ARG A 390 -25.98 4.09 -3.92
N VAL A 391 -24.72 4.24 -4.38
CA VAL A 391 -23.65 3.25 -4.16
C VAL A 391 -22.45 3.95 -3.53
N GLY A 392 -22.15 3.63 -2.29
CA GLY A 392 -21.02 4.16 -1.54
C GLY A 392 -19.89 3.15 -1.42
N MET A 393 -18.64 3.62 -1.48
CA MET A 393 -17.44 2.79 -1.30
C MET A 393 -16.54 3.37 -0.25
N VAL A 394 -16.22 2.57 0.78
CA VAL A 394 -15.18 2.85 1.78
C VAL A 394 -13.93 2.07 1.41
N PHE A 395 -12.83 2.77 1.19
CA PHE A 395 -11.56 2.19 0.73
C PHE A 395 -10.74 1.66 1.91
N GLN A 396 -9.86 0.71 1.62
CA GLN A 396 -8.97 0.10 2.61
C GLN A 396 -8.08 1.15 3.31
N GLU A 397 -7.49 2.11 2.56
CA GLU A 397 -6.74 3.22 3.14
C GLU A 397 -7.63 4.46 3.32
N PRO A 398 -7.94 4.88 4.57
CA PRO A 398 -8.82 6.04 4.82
C PRO A 398 -8.30 7.34 4.20
N GLU A 399 -6.98 7.50 4.15
CA GLU A 399 -6.33 8.73 3.67
C GLU A 399 -6.58 9.00 2.19
N HIS A 400 -6.86 7.97 1.38
CA HIS A 400 -7.24 8.14 -0.01
C HIS A 400 -8.61 8.82 -0.18
N GLN A 401 -9.45 8.80 0.87
CA GLN A 401 -10.78 9.39 0.82
C GLN A 401 -10.81 10.88 1.19
N PHE A 402 -9.79 11.39 1.87
CA PHE A 402 -9.81 12.76 2.38
C PHE A 402 -9.59 13.79 1.28
N ALA A 403 -10.53 14.74 1.19
CA ALA A 403 -10.57 15.75 0.16
C ALA A 403 -10.60 17.17 0.72
N THR A 404 -10.80 17.35 2.03
CA THR A 404 -10.99 18.65 2.67
C THR A 404 -9.97 18.93 3.78
N GLY A 405 -9.90 20.18 4.23
CA GLY A 405 -8.93 20.61 5.25
C GLY A 405 -9.39 20.43 6.70
N SER A 406 -10.65 20.00 6.94
CA SER A 406 -11.14 19.75 8.31
C SER A 406 -12.06 18.54 8.36
N VAL A 407 -12.07 17.87 9.52
CA VAL A 407 -12.90 16.69 9.81
C VAL A 407 -14.39 16.98 9.58
N ARG A 408 -14.87 18.13 10.05
CA ARG A 408 -16.28 18.52 9.84
C ARG A 408 -16.61 18.71 8.35
N ALA A 409 -15.74 19.40 7.61
CA ALA A 409 -15.93 19.62 6.17
C ALA A 409 -15.89 18.30 5.40
N GLU A 410 -15.09 17.34 5.86
CA GLU A 410 -14.95 16.02 5.26
C GLU A 410 -16.27 15.23 5.31
N VAL A 411 -16.95 15.23 6.45
CA VAL A 411 -18.26 14.58 6.60
C VAL A 411 -19.37 15.36 5.86
N ALA A 412 -19.34 16.70 5.91
CA ALA A 412 -20.32 17.55 5.22
C ALA A 412 -20.25 17.49 3.70
N LEU A 413 -19.13 16.99 3.12
CA LEU A 413 -18.86 17.02 1.69
C LEU A 413 -19.90 16.23 0.88
N GLY A 414 -20.24 15.00 1.32
CA GLY A 414 -21.23 14.14 0.67
C GLY A 414 -22.60 14.83 0.56
N PRO A 415 -23.22 15.22 1.68
CA PRO A 415 -24.50 15.95 1.69
C PRO A 415 -24.50 17.23 0.83
N LYS A 416 -23.43 18.03 0.85
CA LYS A 416 -23.28 19.20 -0.03
C LYS A 416 -23.23 18.83 -1.50
N SER A 417 -22.54 17.77 -1.86
CA SER A 417 -22.45 17.28 -3.25
C SER A 417 -23.80 16.77 -3.75
N MET A 418 -24.68 16.32 -2.84
CA MET A 418 -26.07 15.94 -3.12
C MET A 418 -27.02 17.15 -3.21
N GLY A 419 -26.54 18.38 -3.04
CA GLY A 419 -27.33 19.60 -3.15
C GLY A 419 -28.03 20.05 -1.88
N LYS A 420 -27.68 19.48 -0.72
CA LYS A 420 -28.18 19.99 0.57
C LYS A 420 -27.56 21.34 0.91
N SER A 421 -28.30 22.17 1.64
CA SER A 421 -27.81 23.46 2.11
C SER A 421 -26.60 23.29 3.02
N ASP A 422 -25.76 24.33 3.13
CA ASP A 422 -24.61 24.32 4.04
C ASP A 422 -25.00 24.07 5.50
N GLU A 423 -26.13 24.63 5.93
CA GLU A 423 -26.65 24.45 7.29
C GLU A 423 -27.08 22.98 7.53
N GLU A 424 -27.82 22.40 6.60
CA GLU A 424 -28.28 21.02 6.69
C GLU A 424 -27.09 20.03 6.63
N ALA A 425 -26.15 20.23 5.71
CA ALA A 425 -24.97 19.41 5.57
C ALA A 425 -24.08 19.47 6.83
N ASN A 426 -23.92 20.65 7.42
CA ASN A 426 -23.17 20.80 8.66
C ASN A 426 -23.88 20.15 9.86
N ARG A 427 -25.22 20.21 9.92
CA ARG A 427 -26.00 19.53 10.96
C ARG A 427 -25.82 18.01 10.87
N ILE A 428 -25.92 17.44 9.65
CA ILE A 428 -25.66 16.01 9.41
C ILE A 428 -24.24 15.65 9.85
N ALA A 429 -23.25 16.49 9.51
CA ALA A 429 -21.88 16.26 9.89
C ALA A 429 -21.69 16.27 11.39
N ASP A 430 -22.26 17.25 12.11
CA ASP A 430 -22.15 17.37 13.57
C ASP A 430 -22.81 16.18 14.27
N ASP A 431 -23.98 15.74 13.83
CA ASP A 431 -24.65 14.54 14.33
C ASP A 431 -23.79 13.29 14.12
N MET A 432 -23.24 13.10 12.91
CA MET A 432 -22.39 11.96 12.60
C MET A 432 -21.09 11.97 13.43
N LEU A 433 -20.45 13.14 13.60
CA LEU A 433 -19.26 13.29 14.42
C LEU A 433 -19.55 13.01 15.91
N ALA A 434 -20.73 13.42 16.40
CA ALA A 434 -21.15 13.12 17.77
C ALA A 434 -21.33 11.61 18.00
N ARG A 435 -22.00 10.92 17.06
CA ARG A 435 -22.21 9.47 17.10
C ARG A 435 -20.90 8.69 17.14
N LEU A 436 -19.84 9.20 16.50
CA LEU A 436 -18.54 8.53 16.34
C LEU A 436 -17.47 9.02 17.33
N GLY A 437 -17.83 9.88 18.27
CA GLY A 437 -16.87 10.44 19.25
C GLY A 437 -15.78 11.30 18.61
N LEU A 438 -16.05 11.89 17.44
CA LEU A 438 -15.10 12.74 16.71
C LEU A 438 -15.35 14.23 16.85
N THR A 439 -16.31 14.66 17.65
CA THR A 439 -16.72 16.07 17.80
C THR A 439 -15.56 16.98 18.19
N ARG A 440 -14.69 16.53 19.10
CA ARG A 440 -13.51 17.31 19.54
C ARG A 440 -12.51 17.59 18.41
N PHE A 441 -12.52 16.77 17.36
CA PHE A 441 -11.64 16.88 16.21
C PHE A 441 -12.26 17.63 15.02
N ALA A 442 -13.50 18.13 15.14
CA ALA A 442 -14.21 18.79 14.05
C ALA A 442 -13.41 19.85 13.28
N PRO A 443 -12.62 20.75 13.94
CA PRO A 443 -11.75 21.70 13.24
C PRO A 443 -10.40 21.13 12.79
N ALA A 444 -10.02 19.94 13.24
CA ALA A 444 -8.70 19.36 12.95
C ALA A 444 -8.57 18.93 11.49
N ASN A 445 -7.33 18.89 11.00
CA ASN A 445 -7.06 18.33 9.68
C ASN A 445 -7.20 16.80 9.71
N PRO A 446 -7.94 16.16 8.76
CA PRO A 446 -8.14 14.71 8.71
C PRO A 446 -6.85 13.89 8.77
N TYR A 447 -5.79 14.40 8.16
CA TYR A 447 -4.50 13.71 8.15
C TYR A 447 -3.77 13.67 9.49
N THR A 448 -4.17 14.49 10.46
CA THR A 448 -3.56 14.53 11.81
C THR A 448 -4.17 13.55 12.80
N LEU A 449 -5.27 12.91 12.43
CA LEU A 449 -5.96 11.92 13.24
C LEU A 449 -5.15 10.63 13.39
N SER A 450 -5.40 9.86 14.46
CA SER A 450 -4.91 8.49 14.62
C SER A 450 -5.51 7.54 13.58
N GLY A 451 -4.95 6.35 13.41
CA GLY A 451 -5.42 5.35 12.44
C GLY A 451 -6.91 5.00 12.63
N GLY A 452 -7.31 4.70 13.86
CA GLY A 452 -8.72 4.40 14.19
C GLY A 452 -9.67 5.59 14.00
N GLU A 453 -9.24 6.82 14.36
CA GLU A 453 -10.01 8.04 14.10
C GLU A 453 -10.18 8.33 12.61
N LYS A 454 -9.14 8.11 11.79
CA LYS A 454 -9.21 8.22 10.33
C LYS A 454 -10.19 7.21 9.74
N ARG A 455 -10.17 5.97 10.23
CA ARG A 455 -11.10 4.93 9.77
C ARG A 455 -12.54 5.31 10.09
N ARG A 456 -12.82 5.72 11.34
CA ARG A 456 -14.15 6.22 11.73
C ARG A 456 -14.59 7.41 10.88
N LEU A 457 -13.70 8.36 10.60
CA LEU A 457 -13.98 9.51 9.74
C LEU A 457 -14.29 9.09 8.28
N SER A 458 -13.53 8.14 7.73
CA SER A 458 -13.73 7.60 6.38
C SER A 458 -15.14 7.00 6.24
N VAL A 459 -15.54 6.17 7.21
CA VAL A 459 -16.89 5.59 7.25
C VAL A 459 -17.96 6.65 7.48
N ALA A 460 -17.75 7.58 8.42
CA ALA A 460 -18.65 8.71 8.69
C ALA A 460 -18.96 9.52 7.45
N SER A 461 -17.91 9.84 6.68
CA SER A 461 -18.05 10.66 5.47
C SER A 461 -18.85 9.97 4.36
N MET A 462 -18.86 8.64 4.33
CA MET A 462 -19.66 7.88 3.39
C MET A 462 -21.09 7.71 3.89
N LEU A 463 -21.28 7.35 5.18
CA LEU A 463 -22.61 7.20 5.78
C LEU A 463 -23.41 8.50 5.80
N ALA A 464 -22.76 9.67 5.90
CA ALA A 464 -23.44 10.98 5.81
C ALA A 464 -24.18 11.19 4.48
N ALA A 465 -23.82 10.46 3.42
CA ALA A 465 -24.53 10.43 2.14
C ALA A 465 -25.67 9.41 2.10
N ALA A 466 -25.85 8.58 3.15
CA ALA A 466 -26.87 7.53 3.28
C ALA A 466 -27.03 6.64 2.03
N PRO A 467 -25.98 5.92 1.59
CA PRO A 467 -26.05 5.12 0.38
C PRO A 467 -26.96 3.90 0.56
N ARG A 468 -27.73 3.54 -0.49
CA ARG A 468 -28.58 2.35 -0.51
C ARG A 468 -27.76 1.03 -0.59
N VAL A 469 -26.60 1.08 -1.25
CA VAL A 469 -25.60 0.01 -1.28
C VAL A 469 -24.31 0.56 -0.71
N LEU A 470 -23.83 0.00 0.38
CA LEU A 470 -22.59 0.38 1.05
C LEU A 470 -21.55 -0.73 0.87
N ILE A 471 -20.50 -0.46 0.15
CA ILE A 471 -19.39 -1.39 -0.06
C ILE A 471 -18.20 -0.93 0.79
N MET A 472 -17.58 -1.84 1.54
CA MET A 472 -16.48 -1.52 2.45
C MET A 472 -15.32 -2.49 2.21
N ASP A 473 -14.12 -1.96 1.99
CA ASP A 473 -12.91 -2.76 1.81
C ASP A 473 -12.12 -2.77 3.11
N GLU A 474 -12.05 -3.95 3.77
CA GLU A 474 -11.39 -4.23 5.05
C GLU A 474 -11.74 -3.20 6.16
N PRO A 475 -13.03 -3.08 6.57
CA PRO A 475 -13.47 -1.99 7.45
C PRO A 475 -12.88 -2.03 8.87
N THR A 476 -12.53 -3.22 9.38
CA THR A 476 -12.00 -3.43 10.75
C THR A 476 -10.52 -3.73 10.80
N PHE A 477 -9.85 -3.72 9.67
CA PHE A 477 -8.47 -4.12 9.52
C PHE A 477 -7.50 -3.25 10.34
N GLY A 478 -6.66 -3.87 11.19
CA GLY A 478 -5.69 -3.18 12.04
C GLY A 478 -6.30 -2.26 13.09
N GLN A 479 -7.53 -2.55 13.54
CA GLN A 479 -8.23 -1.71 14.50
C GLN A 479 -8.16 -2.28 15.93
N ASP A 480 -8.08 -1.36 16.90
CA ASP A 480 -8.28 -1.70 18.31
C ASP A 480 -9.74 -2.13 18.56
N PHE A 481 -9.98 -2.85 19.66
CA PHE A 481 -11.30 -3.40 20.01
C PHE A 481 -12.40 -2.34 20.13
N ALA A 482 -12.08 -1.15 20.60
CA ALA A 482 -13.05 -0.07 20.75
C ALA A 482 -13.50 0.45 19.38
N THR A 483 -12.56 0.68 18.47
CA THR A 483 -12.84 1.07 17.08
C THR A 483 -13.56 -0.04 16.33
N TRP A 484 -13.15 -1.30 16.52
CA TRP A 484 -13.79 -2.46 15.95
C TRP A 484 -15.27 -2.58 16.38
N THR A 485 -15.55 -2.44 17.68
CA THR A 485 -16.93 -2.46 18.22
C THR A 485 -17.79 -1.34 17.62
N GLU A 486 -17.18 -0.16 17.43
CA GLU A 486 -17.89 0.97 16.82
C GLU A 486 -18.16 0.72 15.33
N MET A 487 -17.24 0.07 14.60
CA MET A 487 -17.50 -0.35 13.22
C MET A 487 -18.65 -1.36 13.13
N LEU A 488 -18.70 -2.35 14.02
CA LEU A 488 -19.84 -3.27 14.14
C LEU A 488 -21.15 -2.52 14.25
N ARG A 489 -21.20 -1.55 15.17
CA ARG A 489 -22.40 -0.74 15.41
C ARG A 489 -22.81 0.04 14.16
N LEU A 490 -21.85 0.70 13.46
CA LEU A 490 -22.12 1.47 12.26
C LEU A 490 -22.66 0.61 11.11
N ILE A 491 -22.06 -0.55 10.91
CA ILE A 491 -22.49 -1.53 9.90
C ILE A 491 -23.92 -2.00 10.21
N ALA A 492 -24.19 -2.31 11.49
CA ALA A 492 -25.52 -2.72 11.91
C ALA A 492 -26.57 -1.60 11.70
N ILE A 493 -26.24 -0.34 12.02
CA ILE A 493 -27.12 0.81 11.78
C ILE A 493 -27.41 0.96 10.29
N ALA A 494 -26.38 0.94 9.42
CA ALA A 494 -26.57 1.09 7.98
C ALA A 494 -27.47 -0.02 7.41
N ARG A 495 -27.28 -1.26 7.85
CA ARG A 495 -28.13 -2.38 7.53
C ARG A 495 -29.58 -2.10 7.96
N ASP A 496 -29.76 -1.63 9.20
CA ASP A 496 -31.06 -1.42 9.82
C ASP A 496 -31.84 -0.26 9.21
N GLU A 497 -31.12 0.69 8.59
CA GLU A 497 -31.69 1.75 7.77
C GLU A 497 -32.04 1.27 6.34
N GLY A 498 -31.85 -0.04 6.04
CA GLY A 498 -32.25 -0.67 4.79
C GLY A 498 -31.16 -0.72 3.71
N SER A 499 -29.94 -0.36 4.01
CA SER A 499 -28.83 -0.49 3.07
C SER A 499 -28.43 -1.97 2.87
N ALA A 500 -28.03 -2.33 1.64
CA ALA A 500 -27.26 -3.54 1.37
C ALA A 500 -25.80 -3.28 1.71
N VAL A 501 -25.25 -3.97 2.71
CA VAL A 501 -23.86 -3.76 3.13
C VAL A 501 -23.00 -4.91 2.62
N ILE A 502 -21.96 -4.61 1.82
CA ILE A 502 -21.04 -5.58 1.22
C ILE A 502 -19.64 -5.29 1.79
N MET A 503 -19.07 -6.22 2.51
CA MET A 503 -17.75 -6.07 3.11
C MET A 503 -16.75 -7.03 2.45
N VAL A 504 -15.62 -6.53 2.02
CA VAL A 504 -14.42 -7.35 1.81
C VAL A 504 -13.75 -7.49 3.16
N THR A 505 -13.61 -8.70 3.68
CA THR A 505 -13.00 -8.88 5.00
C THR A 505 -12.44 -10.30 5.22
N HIS A 506 -11.46 -10.40 6.13
CA HIS A 506 -10.92 -11.64 6.69
C HIS A 506 -11.31 -11.81 8.16
N ASP A 507 -12.06 -10.89 8.72
CA ASP A 507 -12.43 -10.81 10.14
C ASP A 507 -13.62 -11.73 10.42
N GLU A 508 -13.35 -12.99 10.77
CA GLU A 508 -14.37 -13.97 11.15
C GLU A 508 -15.24 -13.51 12.32
N PRO A 509 -14.68 -12.97 13.41
CA PRO A 509 -15.47 -12.40 14.50
C PRO A 509 -16.48 -11.34 14.06
N LEU A 510 -16.11 -10.47 13.10
CA LEU A 510 -17.01 -9.47 12.52
C LEU A 510 -18.17 -10.12 11.76
N VAL A 511 -17.84 -11.10 10.93
CA VAL A 511 -18.82 -11.84 10.10
C VAL A 511 -19.82 -12.57 10.98
N GLU A 512 -19.35 -13.22 12.05
CA GLU A 512 -20.20 -13.95 12.99
C GLU A 512 -21.08 -12.99 13.83
N ALA A 513 -20.52 -11.91 14.35
CA ALA A 513 -21.25 -10.95 15.16
C ALA A 513 -22.39 -10.26 14.40
N LEU A 514 -22.19 -9.99 13.11
CA LEU A 514 -23.21 -9.38 12.23
C LEU A 514 -24.17 -10.42 11.63
N GLY A 515 -23.84 -11.72 11.70
CA GLY A 515 -24.57 -12.77 10.99
C GLY A 515 -24.54 -12.55 9.48
N ALA A 516 -23.38 -12.13 8.94
CA ALA A 516 -23.23 -11.77 7.54
C ALA A 516 -23.28 -12.99 6.61
N CYS A 517 -23.91 -12.83 5.43
CA CYS A 517 -23.90 -13.83 4.37
C CYS A 517 -22.49 -13.93 3.75
N ARG A 518 -21.89 -15.12 3.80
CA ARG A 518 -20.54 -15.36 3.28
C ARG A 518 -20.55 -15.58 1.77
N VAL A 519 -19.66 -14.91 1.06
CA VAL A 519 -19.38 -15.10 -0.38
C VAL A 519 -17.89 -15.42 -0.51
N MET A 520 -17.56 -16.67 -0.87
CA MET A 520 -16.18 -17.09 -1.01
C MET A 520 -15.63 -16.76 -2.39
N VAL A 521 -14.51 -16.04 -2.44
CA VAL A 521 -13.76 -15.70 -3.67
C VAL A 521 -12.49 -16.54 -3.66
N THR A 522 -12.44 -17.60 -4.49
CA THR A 522 -11.34 -18.60 -4.49
C THR A 522 -10.68 -18.70 -5.86
N PRO A 523 -9.37 -18.98 -5.93
CA PRO A 523 -8.68 -19.27 -7.19
C PRO A 523 -9.26 -20.52 -7.90
N ALA A 524 -9.29 -20.51 -9.23
CA ALA A 524 -9.92 -21.58 -10.02
C ALA A 524 -9.20 -22.96 -9.93
N ASN A 525 -7.95 -22.99 -9.45
CA ASN A 525 -7.11 -24.19 -9.40
C ASN A 525 -7.05 -24.88 -8.04
N ASP A 526 -7.80 -24.45 -7.05
CA ASP A 526 -7.81 -25.12 -5.74
C ASP A 526 -8.68 -26.37 -5.80
N SER A 527 -8.04 -27.53 -6.12
CA SER A 527 -8.67 -28.85 -6.09
C SER A 527 -8.97 -29.37 -4.67
N ASP A 528 -8.55 -28.63 -3.63
CA ASP A 528 -8.64 -29.05 -2.22
C ASP A 528 -9.91 -28.56 -1.49
N VAL A 529 -10.87 -27.98 -2.19
CA VAL A 529 -12.15 -27.51 -1.58
C VAL A 529 -13.04 -28.66 -1.10
N ASN A 530 -12.71 -29.91 -1.38
CA ASN A 530 -13.44 -31.08 -0.86
C ASN A 530 -13.16 -31.40 0.62
N GLY A 531 -12.22 -30.72 1.27
CA GLY A 531 -11.88 -30.89 2.70
C GLY A 531 -12.58 -29.95 3.68
N ILE A 532 -13.18 -28.85 3.23
CA ILE A 532 -13.79 -27.82 4.12
C ILE A 532 -15.31 -27.94 4.23
N SER A 533 -15.93 -28.93 3.63
CA SER A 533 -17.38 -29.16 3.71
C SER A 533 -17.92 -29.68 5.06
N ASN A 534 -17.12 -29.73 6.12
CA ASN A 534 -17.53 -30.18 7.44
C ASN A 534 -17.24 -29.24 8.61
N VAL A 535 -17.40 -27.92 8.44
CA VAL A 535 -17.66 -27.08 9.60
C VAL A 535 -19.17 -26.86 9.68
N SER A 536 -19.82 -27.90 10.18
CA SER A 536 -21.21 -27.86 10.57
C SER A 536 -21.34 -27.09 11.88
N GLY A 537 -21.86 -25.88 11.79
CA GLY A 537 -22.14 -25.10 12.98
C GLY A 537 -22.62 -23.70 12.70
N ALA A 538 -23.65 -23.56 11.89
CA ALA A 538 -24.71 -22.55 12.03
C ALA A 538 -25.58 -22.62 10.76
N ARG A 539 -26.70 -23.21 10.94
CA ARG A 539 -27.85 -23.03 10.05
C ARG A 539 -28.16 -21.54 10.06
N ASP A 540 -28.39 -20.94 8.87
CA ASP A 540 -29.65 -20.28 8.64
C ASP A 540 -29.75 -19.65 7.25
N ASP A 541 -30.84 -20.00 6.65
CA ASP A 541 -31.51 -19.51 5.47
C ASP A 541 -31.50 -18.00 5.29
N ILE A 542 -30.75 -17.49 4.33
CA ILE A 542 -31.13 -16.26 3.64
C ILE A 542 -30.63 -16.34 2.19
N GLY A 543 -31.56 -16.23 1.26
CA GLY A 543 -31.39 -16.57 -0.14
C GLY A 543 -30.48 -15.65 -0.94
N VAL A 544 -29.30 -16.14 -1.24
CA VAL A 544 -28.58 -15.71 -2.44
C VAL A 544 -29.06 -16.61 -3.57
N ARG A 545 -29.91 -16.08 -4.46
CA ARG A 545 -30.30 -16.79 -5.67
C ARG A 545 -29.17 -16.75 -6.68
N LEU A 546 -28.53 -17.90 -6.90
CA LEU A 546 -27.74 -18.12 -8.10
C LEU A 546 -28.70 -18.20 -9.29
N GLY A 547 -28.47 -17.40 -10.33
CA GLY A 547 -29.21 -17.51 -11.57
C GLY A 547 -29.12 -18.94 -12.12
N ALA A 548 -30.25 -19.62 -12.18
CA ALA A 548 -30.33 -20.97 -12.73
C ALA A 548 -30.24 -20.86 -14.25
N ASP A 549 -29.10 -21.27 -14.83
CA ASP A 549 -29.06 -21.88 -16.17
C ASP A 549 -27.66 -22.45 -16.40
N SER A 550 -27.47 -23.72 -16.09
CA SER A 550 -26.79 -24.71 -16.93
C SER A 550 -26.66 -26.05 -16.22
N ALA A 551 -27.40 -27.01 -16.78
CA ALA A 551 -27.17 -28.44 -16.86
C ALA A 551 -27.12 -29.31 -15.61
N SER A 552 -28.11 -30.21 -15.62
CA SER A 552 -28.29 -31.49 -14.94
C SER A 552 -28.98 -31.46 -13.57
N ALA A 553 -30.26 -31.06 -13.61
CA ALA A 553 -31.27 -31.50 -12.65
C ALA A 553 -31.83 -32.89 -13.04
N ALA A 554 -31.04 -33.97 -12.95
CA ALA A 554 -31.49 -35.30 -13.31
C ALA A 554 -31.25 -36.37 -12.24
N ASP A 555 -30.73 -36.07 -11.03
CA ASP A 555 -30.45 -37.11 -10.03
C ASP A 555 -30.92 -36.80 -8.60
N VAL A 556 -31.95 -35.94 -8.40
CA VAL A 556 -32.59 -35.79 -7.06
C VAL A 556 -34.10 -35.77 -7.21
N VAL A 557 -34.67 -36.84 -7.81
CA VAL A 557 -36.08 -37.17 -7.67
C VAL A 557 -36.17 -38.65 -7.50
N ASN A 558 -35.99 -39.15 -6.29
CA ASN A 558 -36.47 -40.42 -5.84
C ASN A 558 -36.27 -40.59 -4.32
N ALA A 559 -36.97 -39.81 -3.50
CA ALA A 559 -37.30 -40.17 -2.12
C ALA A 559 -38.25 -39.13 -1.50
N ALA A 560 -39.50 -39.16 -1.89
CA ALA A 560 -40.57 -38.58 -1.10
C ALA A 560 -41.92 -39.07 -1.64
N ASP A 561 -42.32 -40.29 -1.24
CA ASP A 561 -43.70 -40.64 -1.15
C ASP A 561 -43.91 -41.25 0.21
N ALA A 562 -44.54 -40.52 1.13
CA ALA A 562 -45.50 -40.99 2.12
C ALA A 562 -46.00 -39.83 3.01
N ASP A 563 -47.31 -39.67 2.95
CA ASP A 563 -48.23 -39.11 3.92
C ASP A 563 -48.32 -37.60 4.14
N GLY A 564 -49.52 -37.17 3.74
CA GLY A 564 -50.08 -35.86 3.83
C GLY A 564 -50.33 -35.27 5.18
N ALA A 565 -50.19 -33.96 5.21
CA ALA A 565 -51.07 -32.99 5.86
C ALA A 565 -50.62 -31.58 5.49
N ALA A 566 -51.52 -30.80 4.94
CA ALA A 566 -51.34 -29.43 4.59
C ALA A 566 -51.00 -28.56 5.79
N ASN A 567 -49.82 -27.93 5.75
CA ASN A 567 -49.60 -26.62 6.35
C ASN A 567 -48.52 -25.93 5.51
N ASP A 568 -48.92 -24.85 4.91
CA ASP A 568 -48.15 -23.98 4.03
C ASP A 568 -47.06 -23.24 4.83
N VAL A 569 -45.95 -23.94 5.05
CA VAL A 569 -44.67 -23.33 5.50
C VAL A 569 -43.67 -23.62 4.37
N THR A 570 -43.47 -22.61 3.52
CA THR A 570 -42.40 -22.64 2.54
C THR A 570 -41.07 -22.84 3.28
N VAL A 571 -40.61 -24.07 3.34
CA VAL A 571 -39.26 -24.43 3.76
C VAL A 571 -38.30 -23.92 2.66
N ARG A 572 -37.66 -22.78 2.90
CA ARG A 572 -36.55 -22.34 2.09
C ARG A 572 -35.37 -23.29 2.35
N ALA A 573 -34.96 -24.00 1.32
CA ALA A 573 -33.82 -24.90 1.36
C ALA A 573 -32.55 -24.10 1.72
N ALA A 574 -31.75 -24.68 2.61
CA ALA A 574 -30.43 -24.11 2.96
C ALA A 574 -29.59 -23.90 1.70
N ALA A 575 -29.39 -22.66 1.29
CA ALA A 575 -28.58 -22.31 0.13
C ALA A 575 -27.09 -22.55 0.47
N ALA A 576 -26.39 -23.25 -0.42
CA ALA A 576 -24.92 -23.40 -0.30
C ALA A 576 -24.27 -22.02 -0.37
N THR A 577 -23.20 -21.80 0.41
CA THR A 577 -22.40 -20.56 0.37
C THR A 577 -21.95 -20.31 -1.07
N PRO A 578 -22.25 -19.15 -1.68
CA PRO A 578 -21.85 -18.87 -3.05
C PRO A 578 -20.33 -18.77 -3.16
N VAL A 579 -19.76 -19.48 -4.13
CA VAL A 579 -18.31 -19.49 -4.41
C VAL A 579 -18.06 -18.82 -5.74
N VAL A 580 -17.32 -17.71 -5.70
CA VAL A 580 -16.80 -17.01 -6.87
C VAL A 580 -15.43 -17.59 -7.21
N ARG A 581 -15.30 -18.29 -8.35
CA ARG A 581 -14.02 -18.79 -8.83
C ARG A 581 -13.29 -17.69 -9.58
N VAL A 582 -12.04 -17.44 -9.21
CA VAL A 582 -11.15 -16.51 -9.89
C VAL A 582 -10.00 -17.28 -10.53
N THR A 583 -9.62 -16.89 -11.73
CA THR A 583 -8.40 -17.39 -12.35
C THR A 583 -7.24 -16.87 -11.50
N PRO A 584 -6.38 -17.73 -10.94
CA PRO A 584 -5.21 -17.24 -10.22
C PRO A 584 -4.48 -16.31 -11.18
N PRO A 585 -3.90 -15.20 -10.71
CA PRO A 585 -2.95 -14.47 -11.51
C PRO A 585 -1.98 -15.55 -11.94
N SER A 586 -2.03 -15.92 -13.25
CA SER A 586 -1.10 -16.91 -13.79
C SER A 586 0.22 -16.55 -13.17
N ASP A 587 0.79 -17.45 -12.36
CA ASP A 587 2.21 -17.35 -12.07
C ASP A 587 2.78 -16.85 -13.38
N ARG A 588 3.18 -15.59 -13.41
CA ARG A 588 3.88 -15.09 -14.56
C ARG A 588 5.09 -15.99 -14.54
N THR A 589 4.88 -17.14 -15.18
CA THR A 589 5.97 -18.02 -15.51
C THR A 589 7.11 -17.10 -15.83
N GLU A 590 8.25 -17.31 -15.23
CA GLU A 590 9.56 -16.64 -15.36
C GLU A 590 9.87 -16.00 -16.73
N THR A 591 8.95 -15.99 -17.66
CA THR A 591 9.00 -15.59 -19.06
C THR A 591 8.53 -14.18 -19.37
N GLU A 592 8.14 -13.36 -18.39
CA GLU A 592 8.08 -11.91 -18.61
C GLU A 592 9.08 -11.16 -17.71
N ARG A 593 10.31 -11.64 -17.63
CA ARG A 593 11.41 -10.68 -17.85
C ARG A 593 11.07 -10.04 -19.20
N PRO A 594 10.98 -8.68 -19.33
CA PRO A 594 11.04 -8.08 -20.66
C PRO A 594 12.26 -8.71 -21.27
N ALA A 595 12.03 -9.58 -22.28
CA ALA A 595 13.02 -10.52 -22.79
C ALA A 595 14.35 -9.82 -22.73
N SER A 596 15.22 -10.25 -21.80
CA SER A 596 16.54 -9.62 -21.65
C SER A 596 17.07 -9.68 -23.06
N PRO A 597 17.25 -8.57 -23.74
CA PRO A 597 17.56 -8.60 -25.14
C PRO A 597 18.81 -9.48 -25.20
N SER A 598 18.76 -10.62 -25.92
CA SER A 598 19.86 -11.57 -26.08
C SER A 598 21.04 -10.93 -26.79
N TRP A 599 20.99 -9.62 -26.96
CA TRP A 599 21.86 -8.80 -27.76
C TRP A 599 22.86 -8.01 -26.90
N PHE A 600 23.79 -7.38 -27.59
CA PHE A 600 24.95 -6.66 -27.07
C PHE A 600 24.65 -5.76 -25.86
N VAL A 601 23.56 -4.95 -25.89
CA VAL A 601 23.23 -4.02 -24.82
C VAL A 601 22.92 -4.69 -23.48
N ALA A 602 22.34 -5.88 -23.47
CA ALA A 602 22.06 -6.62 -22.23
C ALA A 602 23.33 -7.09 -21.50
N LYS A 603 24.45 -7.22 -22.23
CA LYS A 603 25.74 -7.63 -21.67
C LYS A 603 26.57 -6.46 -21.12
N LEU A 604 26.14 -5.22 -21.38
CA LEU A 604 26.83 -4.02 -20.90
C LEU A 604 26.51 -3.76 -19.45
N ASN A 605 27.52 -3.29 -18.70
CA ASN A 605 27.32 -2.78 -17.36
C ASN A 605 26.32 -1.61 -17.37
N PRO A 606 25.38 -1.53 -16.39
CA PRO A 606 24.39 -0.46 -16.29
C PRO A 606 24.99 0.95 -16.36
N VAL A 607 26.12 1.19 -15.70
CA VAL A 607 26.82 2.49 -15.75
C VAL A 607 27.32 2.78 -17.17
N THR A 608 27.85 1.76 -17.88
CA THR A 608 28.28 1.91 -19.27
C THR A 608 27.10 2.29 -20.16
N ARG A 609 25.96 1.63 -20.00
CA ARG A 609 24.73 1.96 -20.76
C ARG A 609 24.31 3.40 -20.54
N PHE A 610 24.28 3.84 -19.27
CA PHE A 610 23.93 5.21 -18.93
C PHE A 610 24.95 6.21 -19.50
N ALA A 611 26.24 5.96 -19.35
CA ALA A 611 27.30 6.78 -19.86
C ALA A 611 27.32 6.84 -21.41
N MET A 612 27.02 5.72 -22.09
CA MET A 612 26.87 5.70 -23.56
C MET A 612 25.76 6.65 -24.02
N GLY A 613 24.57 6.60 -23.37
CA GLY A 613 23.47 7.53 -23.67
C GLY A 613 23.90 8.97 -23.57
N LEU A 614 24.63 9.32 -22.52
CA LEU A 614 25.13 10.69 -22.29
C LEU A 614 26.19 11.07 -23.33
N LEU A 615 27.17 10.20 -23.63
CA LEU A 615 28.23 10.43 -24.57
C LEU A 615 27.73 10.58 -26.01
N MET A 616 26.69 9.84 -26.38
CA MET A 616 26.06 9.97 -27.72
C MET A 616 25.31 11.29 -27.87
N CYS A 617 24.71 11.80 -26.77
CA CYS A 617 23.96 13.06 -26.77
C CYS A 617 24.88 14.28 -26.90
N ILE A 618 25.99 14.34 -26.13
CA ILE A 618 26.83 15.55 -26.00
C ILE A 618 27.30 16.13 -27.32
N PRO A 619 27.92 15.36 -28.27
CA PRO A 619 28.37 15.91 -29.54
C PRO A 619 27.23 16.41 -30.42
N MET A 620 26.05 15.83 -30.34
CA MET A 620 24.87 16.24 -31.11
C MET A 620 24.33 17.62 -30.70
N PHE A 621 24.66 18.10 -29.48
CA PHE A 621 24.31 19.47 -29.07
C PHE A 621 25.12 20.55 -29.79
N PHE A 622 26.28 20.22 -30.35
CA PHE A 622 27.14 21.14 -31.07
C PHE A 622 26.83 21.24 -32.56
N SER A 623 25.79 20.55 -33.05
CA SER A 623 25.41 20.58 -34.45
C SER A 623 23.90 20.79 -34.62
N LEU A 624 23.54 21.69 -35.54
CA LEU A 624 22.16 22.01 -35.91
C LEU A 624 22.00 21.90 -37.44
N ASP A 625 22.24 20.72 -37.96
CA ASP A 625 22.13 20.42 -39.38
C ASP A 625 21.45 19.08 -39.65
N VAL A 626 20.88 18.92 -40.83
CA VAL A 626 20.18 17.70 -41.27
C VAL A 626 21.16 16.54 -41.47
N VAL A 627 22.40 16.83 -41.89
CA VAL A 627 23.36 15.79 -42.30
C VAL A 627 23.89 15.02 -41.09
N SER A 628 24.38 15.72 -40.04
CA SER A 628 24.89 15.06 -38.85
C SER A 628 23.81 14.23 -38.15
N ALA A 629 22.59 14.80 -38.00
CA ALA A 629 21.48 14.11 -37.37
C ALA A 629 21.04 12.86 -38.20
N SER A 630 20.97 12.96 -39.52
CA SER A 630 20.61 11.82 -40.39
C SER A 630 21.63 10.72 -40.36
N VAL A 631 22.93 11.05 -40.40
CA VAL A 631 24.03 10.09 -40.36
C VAL A 631 24.06 9.37 -39.01
N ALA A 632 23.98 10.10 -37.91
CA ALA A 632 23.91 9.52 -36.56
C ALA A 632 22.74 8.55 -36.44
N LEU A 633 21.52 9.01 -36.76
CA LEU A 633 20.31 8.23 -36.71
C LEU A 633 20.36 7.00 -37.63
N GLY A 634 20.91 7.14 -38.82
CA GLY A 634 21.10 6.02 -39.76
C GLY A 634 22.01 4.91 -39.18
N ILE A 635 23.14 5.31 -38.59
CA ILE A 635 24.06 4.37 -37.93
C ILE A 635 23.39 3.70 -36.72
N GLU A 636 22.67 4.48 -35.92
CA GLU A 636 21.91 3.97 -34.76
C GLU A 636 20.88 2.90 -35.17
N PHE A 637 20.10 3.14 -36.22
CA PHE A 637 19.18 2.15 -36.77
C PHE A 637 19.89 0.89 -37.32
N ILE A 638 21.03 1.05 -37.94
CA ILE A 638 21.86 -0.09 -38.42
C ILE A 638 22.34 -0.92 -37.21
N LEU A 639 22.83 -0.23 -36.14
CA LEU A 639 23.29 -0.91 -34.94
C LEU A 639 22.14 -1.62 -34.22
N LEU A 640 20.94 -1.05 -34.16
CA LEU A 640 19.75 -1.68 -33.64
C LEU A 640 19.35 -2.92 -34.45
N TRP A 641 19.40 -2.82 -35.78
CA TRP A 641 19.07 -3.93 -36.65
C TRP A 641 20.09 -5.09 -36.53
N ILE A 642 21.39 -4.79 -36.47
CA ILE A 642 22.45 -5.77 -36.19
C ILE A 642 22.25 -6.39 -34.80
N GLY A 643 21.80 -5.60 -33.84
CA GLY A 643 21.48 -6.03 -32.48
C GLY A 643 20.22 -6.89 -32.35
N GLY A 644 19.48 -7.12 -33.44
CA GLY A 644 18.27 -7.96 -33.44
C GLY A 644 17.04 -7.32 -32.76
N VAL A 645 17.02 -5.99 -32.66
CA VAL A 645 15.88 -5.27 -32.04
C VAL A 645 14.83 -4.97 -33.10
N ASP A 646 13.59 -5.40 -32.85
CA ASP A 646 12.47 -5.08 -33.73
C ASP A 646 12.16 -3.58 -33.73
N PRO A 647 12.29 -2.89 -34.91
CA PRO A 647 12.03 -1.45 -35.00
C PRO A 647 10.63 -1.03 -34.57
N LEU A 648 9.62 -1.90 -34.75
CA LEU A 648 8.24 -1.60 -34.37
C LEU A 648 8.08 -1.60 -32.86
N THR A 649 8.75 -2.51 -32.17
CA THR A 649 8.79 -2.54 -30.70
C THR A 649 9.46 -1.29 -30.13
N VAL A 650 10.57 -0.85 -30.77
CA VAL A 650 11.24 0.41 -30.40
C VAL A 650 10.28 1.59 -30.60
N ALA A 651 9.66 1.71 -31.77
CA ALA A 651 8.75 2.81 -32.08
C ALA A 651 7.56 2.87 -31.09
N ARG A 652 6.98 1.71 -30.73
CA ARG A 652 5.90 1.65 -29.73
C ARG A 652 6.34 2.07 -28.33
N LYS A 653 7.52 1.66 -27.90
CA LYS A 653 8.04 2.02 -26.57
C LYS A 653 8.54 3.47 -26.50
N THR A 654 8.94 4.05 -27.63
CA THR A 654 9.46 5.43 -27.73
C THR A 654 8.44 6.42 -28.30
N TRP A 655 7.13 6.06 -28.38
CA TRP A 655 6.09 6.92 -28.95
C TRP A 655 6.05 8.36 -28.42
N PRO A 656 6.38 8.67 -27.13
CA PRO A 656 6.40 10.04 -26.66
C PRO A 656 7.49 10.88 -27.33
N VAL A 657 8.63 10.26 -27.68
CA VAL A 657 9.75 10.92 -28.39
C VAL A 657 9.30 11.34 -29.78
N TRP A 658 8.56 10.47 -30.49
CA TRP A 658 8.03 10.76 -31.82
C TRP A 658 7.04 11.93 -31.80
N ILE A 659 6.16 11.98 -30.81
CA ILE A 659 5.22 13.10 -30.65
C ILE A 659 5.97 14.39 -30.31
N GLY A 660 6.95 14.34 -29.41
CA GLY A 660 7.79 15.49 -29.06
C GLY A 660 8.56 16.03 -30.25
N ALA A 661 9.17 15.15 -31.04
CA ALA A 661 9.89 15.49 -32.27
C ALA A 661 8.96 16.14 -33.32
N ALA A 662 7.75 15.56 -33.53
CA ALA A 662 6.75 16.13 -34.42
C ALA A 662 6.24 17.50 -33.94
N GLY A 663 6.04 17.68 -32.63
CA GLY A 663 5.67 18.97 -32.04
C GLY A 663 6.75 20.03 -32.26
N ALA A 664 8.02 19.67 -32.07
CA ALA A 664 9.17 20.55 -32.36
C ALA A 664 9.25 20.93 -33.86
N PHE A 665 9.04 19.95 -34.74
CA PHE A 665 8.96 20.19 -36.18
C PHE A 665 7.88 21.21 -36.53
N ILE A 666 6.65 21.01 -36.08
CA ILE A 666 5.53 21.89 -36.36
C ILE A 666 5.82 23.33 -35.83
N SER A 667 6.30 23.43 -34.60
CA SER A 667 6.57 24.70 -33.96
C SER A 667 7.64 25.51 -34.74
N ILE A 668 8.73 24.84 -35.13
CA ILE A 668 9.83 25.49 -35.85
C ILE A 668 9.45 25.76 -37.30
N ALA A 669 8.69 24.91 -37.95
CA ALA A 669 8.21 25.17 -39.32
C ALA A 669 7.31 26.42 -39.38
N LEU A 670 6.49 26.67 -38.35
CA LEU A 670 5.55 27.80 -38.29
C LEU A 670 6.20 29.08 -37.81
N TYR A 671 7.15 29.03 -36.86
CA TYR A 671 7.68 30.19 -36.12
C TYR A 671 9.21 30.28 -36.17
N GLY A 672 9.91 29.41 -36.93
CA GLY A 672 11.36 29.40 -37.03
C GLY A 672 11.88 30.61 -37.80
N GLN A 673 13.22 30.78 -37.73
CA GLN A 673 13.89 31.91 -38.42
C GLN A 673 13.62 31.86 -39.93
N ALA A 674 13.09 32.97 -40.44
CA ALA A 674 12.71 33.10 -41.83
C ALA A 674 13.97 33.32 -42.71
N SER A 675 14.21 32.41 -43.69
CA SER A 675 15.27 32.58 -44.71
C SER A 675 14.88 31.83 -45.97
N GLY A 676 15.37 32.32 -47.12
CA GLY A 676 15.11 31.78 -48.47
C GLY A 676 13.68 32.07 -48.97
N ALA A 677 13.16 31.20 -49.85
CA ALA A 677 11.85 31.36 -50.46
C ALA A 677 10.71 31.19 -49.44
N THR A 678 9.73 32.08 -49.43
CA THR A 678 8.54 32.02 -48.56
C THR A 678 7.45 31.20 -49.26
N TYR A 679 6.96 30.14 -48.64
CA TYR A 679 5.88 29.28 -49.14
C TYR A 679 4.50 29.73 -48.66
N LEU A 680 4.42 30.17 -47.39
CA LEU A 680 3.16 30.59 -46.77
C LEU A 680 3.43 31.70 -45.76
N HIS A 681 2.67 32.81 -45.83
CA HIS A 681 2.72 33.85 -44.82
C HIS A 681 1.31 34.22 -44.38
N PHE A 682 1.00 33.99 -43.10
CA PHE A 682 -0.31 34.33 -42.55
C PHE A 682 -0.18 34.80 -41.10
N GLY A 683 -0.20 36.12 -40.92
CA GLY A 683 -0.03 36.75 -39.59
C GLY A 683 1.33 36.44 -38.98
N ALA A 684 1.34 35.78 -37.81
CA ALA A 684 2.58 35.35 -37.14
C ALA A 684 3.18 34.05 -37.72
N ILE A 685 2.49 33.37 -38.60
CA ILE A 685 2.93 32.14 -39.25
C ILE A 685 3.69 32.48 -40.51
N ASN A 686 4.95 32.06 -40.60
CA ASN A 686 5.82 32.33 -41.76
C ASN A 686 6.62 31.07 -42.15
N ILE A 687 6.08 30.30 -43.09
CA ILE A 687 6.72 29.08 -43.57
C ILE A 687 7.67 29.41 -44.71
N THR A 688 8.96 29.27 -44.47
CA THR A 688 10.03 29.56 -45.44
C THR A 688 10.88 28.29 -45.67
N GLN A 689 11.70 28.33 -46.74
CA GLN A 689 12.64 27.27 -47.03
C GLN A 689 13.57 26.98 -45.84
N GLY A 690 14.07 28.06 -45.18
CA GLY A 690 14.97 27.91 -44.03
C GLY A 690 14.26 27.41 -42.79
N SER A 691 13.01 27.86 -42.49
CA SER A 691 12.26 27.34 -41.35
C SER A 691 11.93 25.87 -41.50
N LEU A 692 11.63 25.38 -42.71
CA LEU A 692 11.43 23.97 -43.00
C LEU A 692 12.69 23.14 -42.83
N TYR A 693 13.83 23.67 -43.37
CA TYR A 693 15.13 23.00 -43.21
C TYR A 693 15.52 22.87 -41.72
N LEU A 694 15.34 23.94 -40.95
CA LEU A 694 15.59 23.96 -39.52
C LEU A 694 14.64 23.01 -38.76
N ALA A 695 13.38 22.98 -39.15
CA ALA A 695 12.40 22.05 -38.58
C ALA A 695 12.78 20.58 -38.83
N CYS A 696 13.22 20.25 -40.05
CA CYS A 696 13.72 18.90 -40.35
C CYS A 696 14.98 18.57 -39.54
N ALA A 697 15.93 19.51 -39.45
CA ALA A 697 17.15 19.33 -38.66
C ALA A 697 16.83 19.06 -37.19
N MET A 698 15.91 19.81 -36.59
CA MET A 698 15.49 19.61 -35.19
C MET A 698 14.73 18.32 -34.99
N PHE A 699 13.85 17.93 -35.91
CA PHE A 699 13.14 16.67 -35.85
C PHE A 699 14.12 15.48 -35.80
N LEU A 700 15.06 15.43 -36.74
CA LEU A 700 16.07 14.37 -36.80
C LEU A 700 17.00 14.38 -35.60
N ARG A 701 17.39 15.58 -35.13
CA ARG A 701 18.23 15.75 -33.94
C ARG A 701 17.58 15.25 -32.67
N VAL A 702 16.29 15.58 -32.45
CA VAL A 702 15.54 15.08 -31.30
C VAL A 702 15.49 13.55 -31.31
N LEU A 703 15.30 12.94 -32.49
CA LEU A 703 15.32 11.49 -32.60
C LEU A 703 16.72 10.90 -32.36
N ALA A 704 17.78 11.47 -32.95
CA ALA A 704 19.16 11.00 -32.80
C ALA A 704 19.68 11.13 -31.35
N ILE A 705 19.17 12.07 -30.56
CA ILE A 705 19.52 12.22 -29.13
C ILE A 705 18.67 11.29 -28.26
N ALA A 706 17.35 11.29 -28.45
CA ALA A 706 16.45 10.67 -27.51
C ALA A 706 16.29 9.14 -27.73
N LEU A 707 16.33 8.64 -28.97
CA LEU A 707 16.16 7.22 -29.24
C LEU A 707 17.24 6.36 -28.59
N PRO A 708 18.57 6.61 -28.81
CA PRO A 708 19.60 5.79 -28.18
C PRO A 708 19.54 5.91 -26.65
N SER A 709 19.28 7.07 -26.09
CA SER A 709 19.17 7.27 -24.63
C SER A 709 18.05 6.43 -24.02
N VAL A 710 16.86 6.44 -24.64
CA VAL A 710 15.72 5.65 -24.17
C VAL A 710 15.99 4.15 -24.35
N ILE A 711 16.58 3.74 -25.48
CA ILE A 711 16.86 2.33 -25.74
C ILE A 711 17.91 1.77 -24.77
N LEU A 712 18.96 2.53 -24.47
CA LEU A 712 19.99 2.14 -23.51
C LEU A 712 19.44 2.09 -22.07
N ALA A 713 18.46 2.94 -21.75
CA ALA A 713 17.78 2.93 -20.47
C ALA A 713 16.73 1.80 -20.33
N LEU A 714 16.21 1.27 -21.44
CA LEU A 714 15.23 0.20 -21.41
C LEU A 714 15.79 -1.09 -20.77
N GLY A 715 15.08 -1.61 -19.75
CA GLY A 715 15.48 -2.83 -19.03
C GLY A 715 16.76 -2.64 -18.20
N LEU A 716 17.07 -1.42 -17.82
CA LEU A 716 18.12 -1.10 -16.84
C LEU A 716 17.56 -1.37 -15.43
N ASP A 717 18.25 -2.22 -14.67
CA ASP A 717 17.89 -2.42 -13.26
C ASP A 717 18.40 -1.23 -12.44
N PRO A 718 17.52 -0.53 -11.72
CA PRO A 718 17.92 0.62 -10.94
C PRO A 718 18.92 0.31 -9.83
N THR A 719 18.83 -0.90 -9.22
CA THR A 719 19.74 -1.33 -8.16
C THR A 719 21.15 -1.57 -8.72
N ASP A 720 21.26 -2.29 -9.84
CA ASP A 720 22.55 -2.55 -10.49
C ASP A 720 23.20 -1.24 -10.99
N LEU A 721 22.38 -0.25 -11.40
CA LEU A 721 22.89 1.09 -11.75
C LEU A 721 23.40 1.82 -10.50
N ALA A 722 22.66 1.77 -9.40
CA ALA A 722 23.06 2.41 -8.14
C ALA A 722 24.39 1.83 -7.64
N ASP A 723 24.50 0.50 -7.62
CA ASP A 723 25.74 -0.20 -7.26
C ASP A 723 26.92 0.24 -8.14
N GLY A 724 26.71 0.31 -9.43
CA GLY A 724 27.75 0.75 -10.36
C GLY A 724 28.15 2.23 -10.18
N LEU A 725 27.18 3.11 -9.89
CA LEU A 725 27.46 4.54 -9.64
C LEU A 725 28.28 4.73 -8.35
N VAL A 726 28.01 3.94 -7.32
CA VAL A 726 28.81 3.99 -6.07
C VAL A 726 30.19 3.38 -6.27
N GLN A 727 30.29 2.21 -6.92
CA GLN A 727 31.53 1.43 -6.99
C GLN A 727 32.48 1.90 -8.08
N LEU A 728 31.96 2.28 -9.26
CA LEU A 728 32.77 2.65 -10.43
C LEU A 728 32.94 4.17 -10.59
N VAL A 729 31.90 4.94 -10.26
CA VAL A 729 31.91 6.41 -10.37
C VAL A 729 32.26 7.08 -9.04
N HIS A 730 32.23 6.32 -7.94
CA HIS A 730 32.53 6.78 -6.57
C HIS A 730 31.60 7.91 -6.09
N LEU A 731 30.32 7.86 -6.51
CA LEU A 731 29.33 8.77 -5.96
C LEU A 731 28.99 8.44 -4.51
N PRO A 732 28.66 9.43 -3.66
CA PRO A 732 28.29 9.17 -2.27
C PRO A 732 27.10 8.22 -2.17
N SER A 733 27.25 7.11 -1.44
CA SER A 733 26.22 6.07 -1.29
C SER A 733 24.90 6.62 -0.74
N ARG A 734 24.96 7.58 0.19
CA ARG A 734 23.77 8.25 0.76
C ARG A 734 22.91 8.91 -0.32
N PHE A 735 23.54 9.58 -1.29
CA PHE A 735 22.85 10.23 -2.40
C PHE A 735 22.26 9.22 -3.39
N VAL A 736 23.04 8.21 -3.78
CA VAL A 736 22.64 7.22 -4.79
C VAL A 736 21.49 6.34 -4.30
N TYR A 737 21.61 5.75 -3.10
CA TYR A 737 20.55 4.91 -2.54
C TYR A 737 19.33 5.70 -2.07
N GLY A 738 19.51 6.97 -1.65
CA GLY A 738 18.40 7.88 -1.43
C GLY A 738 17.60 8.16 -2.72
N GLY A 739 18.31 8.34 -3.85
CA GLY A 739 17.69 8.45 -5.18
C GLY A 739 16.98 7.17 -5.60
N LEU A 740 17.56 6.00 -5.34
CA LEU A 740 16.97 4.70 -5.63
C LEU A 740 15.66 4.49 -4.84
N ALA A 741 15.66 4.81 -3.55
CA ALA A 741 14.47 4.80 -2.71
C ALA A 741 13.38 5.75 -3.26
N GLY A 742 13.79 6.93 -3.76
CA GLY A 742 12.89 7.89 -4.42
C GLY A 742 12.25 7.32 -5.70
N MET A 743 12.99 6.56 -6.51
CA MET A 743 12.43 5.91 -7.71
C MET A 743 11.38 4.86 -7.37
N ARG A 744 11.59 4.08 -6.32
CA ARG A 744 10.59 3.14 -5.83
C ARG A 744 9.31 3.86 -5.39
N MET A 745 9.44 4.99 -4.69
CA MET A 745 8.30 5.81 -4.30
C MET A 745 7.43 6.23 -5.50
N PHE A 746 8.03 6.44 -6.67
CA PHE A 746 7.29 6.83 -7.87
C PHE A 746 6.27 5.79 -8.32
N THR A 747 6.59 4.49 -8.22
CA THR A 747 5.65 3.41 -8.54
C THR A 747 4.45 3.42 -7.58
N LEU A 748 4.71 3.56 -6.27
CA LEU A 748 3.66 3.66 -5.25
C LEU A 748 2.76 4.88 -5.47
N LEU A 749 3.33 6.02 -5.90
CA LEU A 749 2.58 7.22 -6.22
C LEU A 749 1.61 7.05 -7.40
N GLN A 750 1.96 6.23 -8.39
CA GLN A 750 1.05 5.93 -9.50
C GLN A 750 -0.18 5.16 -9.03
N ASP A 751 -0.02 4.22 -8.11
CA ASP A 751 -1.13 3.46 -7.53
C ASP A 751 -1.99 4.34 -6.64
N ASP A 752 -1.38 5.20 -5.81
CA ASP A 752 -2.11 6.20 -5.02
C ASP A 752 -2.89 7.18 -5.89
N TRP A 753 -2.31 7.63 -7.01
CA TRP A 753 -3.00 8.51 -7.95
C TRP A 753 -4.28 7.88 -8.49
N ARG A 754 -4.22 6.59 -8.85
CA ARG A 754 -5.39 5.83 -9.31
C ARG A 754 -6.43 5.66 -8.21
N ALA A 755 -5.99 5.28 -7.00
CA ALA A 755 -6.86 5.10 -5.84
C ALA A 755 -7.57 6.41 -5.46
N LEU A 756 -6.85 7.54 -5.42
CA LEU A 756 -7.42 8.88 -5.21
C LEU A 756 -8.47 9.23 -6.28
N GLY A 757 -8.24 8.87 -7.54
CA GLY A 757 -9.21 9.08 -8.62
C GLY A 757 -10.50 8.32 -8.40
N LEU A 758 -10.43 7.04 -8.04
CA LEU A 758 -11.58 6.18 -7.74
C LEU A 758 -12.33 6.66 -6.49
N SER A 759 -11.59 7.01 -5.44
CA SER A 759 -12.18 7.55 -4.22
C SER A 759 -12.92 8.85 -4.44
N ARG A 760 -12.37 9.80 -5.20
CA ARG A 760 -13.07 11.04 -5.55
C ARG A 760 -14.33 10.78 -6.37
N ARG A 761 -14.31 9.77 -7.26
CA ARG A 761 -15.49 9.36 -8.00
C ARG A 761 -16.60 8.86 -7.07
N SER A 762 -16.29 8.01 -6.10
CA SER A 762 -17.28 7.49 -5.14
C SER A 762 -17.87 8.58 -4.24
N ARG A 763 -17.18 9.72 -4.09
CA ARG A 763 -17.59 10.85 -3.26
C ARG A 763 -18.24 12.02 -4.02
N GLY A 764 -18.62 11.83 -5.29
CA GLY A 764 -19.27 12.86 -6.08
C GLY A 764 -18.35 13.96 -6.64
N LEU A 765 -17.02 13.78 -6.56
CA LEU A 765 -16.02 14.77 -6.99
C LEU A 765 -15.36 14.44 -8.34
N GLY A 766 -15.74 13.34 -8.97
CA GLY A 766 -15.12 12.89 -10.22
C GLY A 766 -15.54 13.71 -11.47
N ASP A 767 -16.62 14.49 -11.37
CA ASP A 767 -17.21 15.23 -12.50
C ASP A 767 -16.60 16.63 -12.67
N GLU A 768 -15.68 17.02 -11.81
CA GLU A 768 -14.97 18.29 -11.92
C GLU A 768 -14.05 18.31 -13.16
N GLY A 769 -13.80 19.50 -13.72
CA GLY A 769 -12.89 19.66 -14.87
C GLY A 769 -11.52 19.02 -14.62
N ALA A 770 -10.93 18.40 -15.65
CA ALA A 770 -9.71 17.61 -15.55
C ALA A 770 -8.55 18.32 -14.83
N VAL A 771 -8.36 19.63 -15.08
CA VAL A 771 -7.29 20.42 -14.47
C VAL A 771 -7.51 20.63 -12.97
N ARG A 772 -8.74 21.00 -12.55
CA ARG A 772 -9.06 21.21 -11.12
C ARG A 772 -8.92 19.92 -10.33
N ARG A 773 -9.41 18.80 -10.90
CA ARG A 773 -9.27 17.48 -10.34
C ARG A 773 -7.79 17.08 -10.18
N ALA A 774 -6.97 17.28 -11.22
CA ALA A 774 -5.55 16.96 -11.19
C ALA A 774 -4.81 17.75 -10.09
N ILE A 775 -5.07 19.06 -9.96
CA ILE A 775 -4.46 19.91 -8.91
C ILE A 775 -4.85 19.42 -7.51
N ALA A 776 -6.12 19.12 -7.30
CA ALA A 776 -6.61 18.67 -6.01
C ALA A 776 -6.09 17.25 -5.65
N GLN A 777 -5.93 16.35 -6.63
CA GLN A 777 -5.29 15.04 -6.44
C GLN A 777 -3.80 15.17 -6.14
N ALA A 778 -3.10 16.06 -6.86
CA ALA A 778 -1.67 16.30 -6.64
C ALA A 778 -1.36 16.77 -5.21
N PHE A 779 -2.22 17.59 -4.61
CA PHE A 779 -2.04 18.02 -3.22
C PHE A 779 -2.19 16.83 -2.23
N SER A 780 -3.23 16.00 -2.37
CA SER A 780 -3.41 14.81 -1.54
C SER A 780 -2.24 13.83 -1.72
N LEU A 781 -1.80 13.63 -2.97
CA LEU A 781 -0.66 12.78 -3.29
C LEU A 781 0.63 13.30 -2.65
N LEU A 782 0.87 14.62 -2.64
CA LEU A 782 2.04 15.22 -2.00
C LEU A 782 2.09 14.90 -0.50
N VAL A 783 0.95 15.01 0.20
CA VAL A 783 0.87 14.68 1.64
C VAL A 783 1.18 13.20 1.88
N LEU A 784 0.60 12.30 1.07
CA LEU A 784 0.86 10.86 1.16
C LEU A 784 2.34 10.54 0.87
N SER A 785 2.92 11.20 -0.15
CA SER A 785 4.32 11.03 -0.55
C SER A 785 5.28 11.38 0.58
N ILE A 786 5.08 12.52 1.22
CA ILE A 786 5.94 12.97 2.33
C ILE A 786 5.88 11.96 3.47
N ARG A 787 4.68 11.48 3.83
CA ARG A 787 4.52 10.49 4.90
C ARG A 787 5.20 9.16 4.59
N ARG A 788 5.02 8.63 3.37
CA ARG A 788 5.68 7.39 2.95
C ARG A 788 7.19 7.55 2.90
N ALA A 789 7.67 8.68 2.39
CA ALA A 789 9.10 8.99 2.37
C ALA A 789 9.70 9.04 3.78
N THR A 790 8.99 9.65 4.75
CA THR A 790 9.43 9.67 6.15
C THR A 790 9.50 8.25 6.73
N LYS A 791 8.47 7.41 6.52
CA LYS A 791 8.48 6.02 7.00
C LYS A 791 9.62 5.21 6.37
N LEU A 792 9.84 5.36 5.06
CA LEU A 792 10.94 4.68 4.35
C LEU A 792 12.31 5.16 4.86
N ALA A 793 12.48 6.46 5.11
CA ALA A 793 13.69 6.99 5.70
C ALA A 793 13.96 6.39 7.09
N THR A 794 12.94 6.33 7.96
CA THR A 794 13.02 5.68 9.28
C THR A 794 13.41 4.21 9.15
N ALA A 795 12.83 3.47 8.20
CA ALA A 795 13.18 2.07 7.96
C ALA A 795 14.63 1.90 7.47
N MET A 796 15.11 2.79 6.59
CA MET A 796 16.52 2.80 6.14
C MET A 796 17.46 3.10 7.30
N GLU A 797 17.12 4.09 8.12
CA GLU A 797 17.92 4.47 9.30
C GLU A 797 17.95 3.34 10.33
N ALA A 798 16.83 2.68 10.60
CA ALA A 798 16.77 1.53 11.50
C ALA A 798 17.63 0.35 11.01
N ARG A 799 17.87 0.25 9.68
CA ARG A 799 18.79 -0.71 9.06
C ARG A 799 20.21 -0.16 8.89
N GLY A 800 20.63 0.83 9.71
CA GLY A 800 21.98 1.37 9.76
C GLY A 800 22.38 2.31 8.62
N PHE A 801 21.45 2.69 7.73
CA PHE A 801 21.76 3.63 6.65
C PHE A 801 22.09 5.02 7.23
N GLY A 802 23.11 5.67 6.67
CA GLY A 802 23.55 6.99 7.16
C GLY A 802 24.46 6.94 8.38
N GLY A 803 24.83 5.75 8.89
CA GLY A 803 25.83 5.58 9.96
C GLY A 803 27.23 6.00 9.51
N ASP A 804 28.18 6.02 10.48
CA ASP A 804 29.57 6.45 10.24
C ASP A 804 30.44 5.34 9.63
N GLN A 805 29.97 4.10 9.61
CA GLN A 805 30.67 2.97 9.01
C GLN A 805 30.65 3.05 7.47
N PRO A 806 31.76 2.78 6.80
CA PRO A 806 31.76 2.68 5.34
C PRO A 806 30.93 1.48 4.92
N ARG A 807 29.96 1.71 4.03
CA ARG A 807 29.09 0.66 3.49
C ARG A 807 29.92 -0.38 2.73
N SER A 808 29.69 -1.65 3.01
CA SER A 808 30.23 -2.77 2.24
C SER A 808 29.38 -3.05 0.99
N VAL A 809 29.77 -4.02 0.19
CA VAL A 809 29.18 -4.30 -1.11
C VAL A 809 28.83 -5.77 -1.21
N ALA A 810 27.57 -6.12 -1.27
CA ALA A 810 27.09 -7.48 -1.46
C ALA A 810 27.30 -7.95 -2.93
N ARG A 811 27.02 -7.07 -3.89
CA ARG A 811 27.21 -7.33 -5.34
C ARG A 811 28.27 -6.43 -5.90
N VAL A 812 29.25 -7.04 -6.61
CA VAL A 812 30.34 -6.28 -7.24
C VAL A 812 29.95 -5.93 -8.68
N SER A 813 29.90 -4.63 -8.99
CA SER A 813 29.73 -4.14 -10.34
C SER A 813 31.06 -4.20 -11.08
N LYS A 814 31.18 -5.08 -12.10
CA LYS A 814 32.42 -5.26 -12.89
C LYS A 814 32.22 -4.72 -14.29
N LEU A 815 33.26 -4.05 -14.81
CA LEU A 815 33.34 -3.72 -16.23
C LEU A 815 33.87 -4.93 -17.01
N HIS A 816 33.24 -5.24 -18.12
CA HIS A 816 33.64 -6.28 -19.04
C HIS A 816 34.30 -5.69 -20.28
N PRO A 817 35.12 -6.46 -21.05
CA PRO A 817 35.70 -5.95 -22.30
C PRO A 817 34.66 -5.41 -23.28
N VAL A 818 33.46 -5.92 -23.23
CA VAL A 818 32.30 -5.49 -24.03
C VAL A 818 31.92 -4.04 -23.75
N ASP A 819 32.12 -3.57 -22.50
CA ASP A 819 31.86 -2.18 -22.09
C ASP A 819 32.80 -1.21 -22.82
N GLY A 820 34.07 -1.60 -23.02
CA GLY A 820 35.01 -0.83 -23.80
C GLY A 820 34.55 -0.61 -25.26
N LEU A 821 33.98 -1.66 -25.90
CA LEU A 821 33.40 -1.53 -27.22
C LEU A 821 32.18 -0.58 -27.19
N GLY A 822 31.35 -0.64 -26.12
CA GLY A 822 30.26 0.28 -25.94
C GLY A 822 30.70 1.75 -25.89
N TYR A 823 31.74 2.08 -25.11
CA TYR A 823 32.29 3.44 -25.07
C TYR A 823 32.83 3.88 -26.42
N VAL A 824 33.52 2.99 -27.15
CA VAL A 824 34.01 3.29 -28.51
C VAL A 824 32.85 3.63 -29.46
N ILE A 825 31.78 2.84 -29.44
CA ILE A 825 30.58 3.11 -30.27
C ILE A 825 29.96 4.46 -29.87
N ALA A 826 29.81 4.75 -28.57
CA ALA A 826 29.21 5.96 -28.10
C ALA A 826 29.94 7.26 -28.50
N VAL A 827 31.26 7.17 -28.67
CA VAL A 827 32.09 8.29 -29.15
C VAL A 827 32.19 8.34 -30.66
N VAL A 828 32.44 7.19 -31.30
CA VAL A 828 32.69 7.13 -32.76
C VAL A 828 31.46 7.52 -33.57
N VAL A 829 30.26 7.09 -33.19
CA VAL A 829 29.04 7.36 -33.96
C VAL A 829 28.76 8.85 -34.09
N PRO A 830 28.63 9.64 -33.00
CA PRO A 830 28.34 11.07 -33.14
C PRO A 830 29.52 11.87 -33.71
N VAL A 831 30.76 11.50 -33.38
CA VAL A 831 31.95 12.16 -33.96
C VAL A 831 32.06 11.94 -35.45
N PHE A 832 31.81 10.72 -35.93
CA PHE A 832 31.77 10.42 -37.35
C PHE A 832 30.67 11.22 -38.06
N ALA A 833 29.49 11.29 -37.48
CA ALA A 833 28.37 12.09 -38.01
C ALA A 833 28.74 13.57 -38.12
N LEU A 834 29.43 14.14 -37.14
CA LEU A 834 29.92 15.53 -37.17
C LEU A 834 31.00 15.70 -38.26
N ILE A 835 31.95 14.78 -38.39
CA ILE A 835 32.99 14.83 -39.44
C ILE A 835 32.33 14.84 -40.82
N VAL A 836 31.34 13.99 -41.09
CA VAL A 836 30.59 14.00 -42.35
C VAL A 836 29.90 15.34 -42.58
N ALA A 837 29.26 15.93 -41.59
CA ALA A 837 28.60 17.24 -41.70
C ALA A 837 29.60 18.38 -42.02
N ILE A 838 30.80 18.32 -41.41
CA ILE A 838 31.88 19.29 -41.64
C ILE A 838 32.44 19.13 -43.06
N THR A 839 32.78 17.89 -43.50
CA THR A 839 33.38 17.65 -44.83
C THR A 839 32.41 17.92 -45.96
N THR A 840 31.13 17.78 -45.77
CA THR A 840 30.07 18.09 -46.74
C THR A 840 29.67 19.56 -46.73
N GLY A 841 30.21 20.40 -45.82
CA GLY A 841 29.93 21.83 -45.74
C GLY A 841 28.55 22.20 -45.15
N PHE A 842 27.82 21.22 -44.60
CA PHE A 842 26.50 21.45 -44.00
C PHE A 842 26.53 21.73 -42.49
N TRP A 843 27.71 21.68 -41.88
CA TRP A 843 27.84 21.88 -40.44
C TRP A 843 27.43 23.30 -40.05
N ASN A 844 26.46 23.41 -39.18
CA ASN A 844 25.99 24.66 -38.63
C ASN A 844 26.10 24.62 -37.08
N GLN A 845 26.80 25.61 -36.51
CA GLN A 845 27.12 25.65 -35.08
C GLN A 845 26.16 26.60 -34.35
N PRO A 846 25.26 26.06 -33.48
CA PRO A 846 24.25 26.89 -32.84
C PRO A 846 24.79 27.84 -31.77
N LEU A 847 26.06 27.69 -31.36
CA LEU A 847 26.70 28.54 -30.33
C LEU A 847 27.46 29.74 -30.89
N LEU A 848 27.65 29.87 -32.20
CA LEU A 848 28.42 30.93 -32.86
C LEU A 848 27.63 31.72 -33.93
N SER A 849 26.35 31.38 -34.11
CA SER A 849 25.40 32.11 -34.98
C SER A 849 24.38 32.95 -34.09
#